data_83442131ed14bcffa58205119eeed4d5
#
_entry.id   83442131ed14bcffa58205119eeed4d5
#
_cell.length_a   1.000
_cell.length_b   1.000
_cell.length_c   1.000
_cell.angle_alpha   90.00
_cell.angle_beta   90.00
_cell.angle_gamma   90.00
#
_symmetry.space_group_name_H-M   'P 1'
#
loop_
_entity.id
_entity.type
_entity.pdbx_description
1 polymer ?
#
loop_
_entity_poly.entity_id
_entity_poly.type
_entity_poly.pdbx_seq_one_letter_code
_entity_poly.pdbx_strand_id
1 'polypeptide(L)'
;MKNGPSAFKISPIAAGVLSLLGAAAVPAHAANWQVGDVSITLDSTFTLATSIRTEARDYDLIGNSNHPQFDWSGYHAAFNPLYPSADVWALADGGYSTNGDLGNLAHDPGSAFATQLSGTHELDVNFGDYGFFARGFWFYDFEQMDGDRPYSNPITGNQYDLCQDPEAEDLLCTDVRLYDAFFYGDWWLGEKPLTVRIGRQVISWGESTFIQHGINTTNPVDVTRARAPGAELREVFLPVGMVYASLGLTDTVSVSGYYQYEWQESWLPVSGSYFAGNDFAGEGGQRQNVQLGFSGNPDIDLDHLLSVLNQYGDLMEAGTPATDLIGAYALYGTKVAVRGFSDAAHNYADDQGQYGLRLTWFAEELNETEFSFYHINYHSQRPLISGVTSDFTFAGISQDLAYIQNNEITRDNITELGVFTQSQFFYPEDIKLYGMSFNTNIGTTAFAGEFAYRVDEPLQIDDVELLYMGMPEQLANSDIPDLRRPDLQGISQLNNIGRTVGPGETAQGFVFTDTWQMQFTASHVFGPKFGTDNFVLLGEVGYVNIVDMPDPDVVRLNAPGTARTPSLEPINGNPRTGLHQGLSDGPETNPFATDDAWGYRLLAVADYNSIFAGMNLRVRGTFSHDVDGTTPDPLFLFTEDVKSAALSFTFDYLSKFEATASYSAFWGGIGTTNALADRDFVSFNIRYAI
;
A
#
# COMPACT_ATOMS: atom_id res chain seq x y z
N MET A 1 -29.07 29.71 2.97
CA MET A 1 -28.28 30.90 2.53
C MET A 1 -27.28 30.39 1.55
N LYS A 2 -27.24 30.93 0.37
CA LYS A 2 -26.36 30.43 -0.73
C LYS A 2 -24.92 30.79 -0.41
N ASN A 3 -24.07 29.78 -0.15
CA ASN A 3 -22.63 29.98 -0.15
C ASN A 3 -22.15 29.97 -1.60
N GLY A 4 -21.59 31.09 -2.03
CA GLY A 4 -20.89 31.20 -3.32
C GLY A 4 -19.55 30.49 -3.27
N PRO A 5 -18.92 30.17 -4.44
CA PRO A 5 -17.66 29.45 -4.48
C PRO A 5 -16.58 30.24 -3.72
N SER A 6 -15.88 29.56 -2.82
CA SER A 6 -14.74 30.11 -2.09
C SER A 6 -13.63 30.40 -3.11
N ALA A 7 -13.24 31.67 -3.19
CA ALA A 7 -12.11 32.08 -3.99
C ALA A 7 -10.82 31.43 -3.44
N PHE A 8 -10.01 30.80 -4.31
CA PHE A 8 -8.69 30.29 -4.02
C PHE A 8 -7.87 31.30 -3.21
N LYS A 9 -7.67 31.05 -1.94
CA LYS A 9 -6.71 31.80 -1.13
C LYS A 9 -5.33 31.19 -1.35
N ILE A 10 -4.59 31.71 -2.30
CA ILE A 10 -3.16 31.42 -2.42
C ILE A 10 -2.50 31.92 -1.13
N SER A 11 -1.91 30.99 -0.35
CA SER A 11 -1.16 31.35 0.85
C SER A 11 -0.03 32.33 0.50
N PRO A 12 0.34 33.26 1.38
CA PRO A 12 1.47 34.17 1.15
C PRO A 12 2.80 33.45 0.88
N ILE A 13 2.93 32.20 1.36
CA ILE A 13 4.09 31.33 1.13
C ILE A 13 4.11 30.84 -0.32
N ALA A 14 2.98 30.43 -0.89
CA ALA A 14 2.88 30.05 -2.31
C ALA A 14 3.20 31.21 -3.26
N ALA A 15 2.81 32.46 -2.91
CA ALA A 15 3.19 33.65 -3.63
C ALA A 15 4.69 33.98 -3.49
N GLY A 16 5.29 33.67 -2.32
CA GLY A 16 6.72 33.79 -2.07
C GLY A 16 7.56 32.81 -2.87
N VAL A 17 7.11 31.54 -2.97
CA VAL A 17 7.78 30.47 -3.74
C VAL A 17 7.70 30.76 -5.24
N LEU A 18 6.56 31.24 -5.76
CA LEU A 18 6.42 31.69 -7.15
C LEU A 18 7.35 32.89 -7.46
N SER A 19 7.59 33.77 -6.50
CA SER A 19 8.53 34.89 -6.67
C SER A 19 9.99 34.45 -6.61
N LEU A 20 10.33 33.40 -5.87
CA LEU A 20 11.66 32.77 -5.83
C LEU A 20 11.96 32.04 -7.14
N LEU A 21 10.99 31.35 -7.72
CA LEU A 21 11.10 30.70 -9.04
C LEU A 21 11.28 31.76 -10.17
N GLY A 22 10.67 32.93 -10.03
CA GLY A 22 10.86 34.05 -10.96
C GLY A 22 12.21 34.79 -10.83
N ALA A 23 12.87 34.71 -9.67
CA ALA A 23 14.18 35.31 -9.42
C ALA A 23 15.37 34.40 -9.80
N ALA A 24 15.12 33.11 -10.02
CA ALA A 24 16.14 32.11 -10.41
C ALA A 24 16.39 32.05 -11.93
N ALA A 25 16.16 33.10 -12.70
CA ALA A 25 16.57 33.20 -14.10
C ALA A 25 18.11 33.41 -14.26
N VAL A 26 18.88 32.69 -13.47
CA VAL A 26 20.30 32.44 -13.75
C VAL A 26 20.33 31.29 -14.75
N PRO A 27 21.16 31.32 -15.81
CA PRO A 27 21.29 30.19 -16.72
C PRO A 27 21.78 28.98 -15.91
N ALA A 28 20.84 28.15 -15.53
CA ALA A 28 21.10 26.94 -14.79
C ALA A 28 21.67 25.92 -15.76
N HIS A 29 22.90 25.53 -15.52
CA HIS A 29 23.57 24.40 -16.14
C HIS A 29 23.78 23.39 -15.02
N ALA A 30 23.66 22.08 -15.33
CA ALA A 30 24.21 21.04 -14.47
C ALA A 30 25.57 21.51 -13.97
N ALA A 31 25.76 21.55 -12.66
CA ALA A 31 27.02 22.08 -12.12
C ALA A 31 28.10 21.03 -12.34
N ASN A 32 28.95 21.29 -13.33
CA ASN A 32 30.07 20.41 -13.67
C ASN A 32 31.38 21.05 -13.22
N TRP A 33 32.13 20.32 -12.41
CA TRP A 33 33.46 20.72 -11.97
C TRP A 33 34.48 19.67 -12.39
N GLN A 34 35.67 20.16 -12.81
CA GLN A 34 36.82 19.30 -13.08
C GLN A 34 37.94 19.66 -12.09
N VAL A 35 38.34 18.69 -11.26
CA VAL A 35 39.42 18.88 -10.29
C VAL A 35 40.51 17.83 -10.56
N GLY A 36 41.50 18.20 -11.35
CA GLY A 36 42.48 17.24 -11.88
C GLY A 36 41.79 16.20 -12.79
N ASP A 37 41.94 14.94 -12.48
CA ASP A 37 41.31 13.83 -13.23
C ASP A 37 39.91 13.48 -12.70
N VAL A 38 39.41 14.20 -11.68
CA VAL A 38 38.08 13.97 -11.10
C VAL A 38 37.06 14.88 -11.76
N SER A 39 35.98 14.31 -12.30
CA SER A 39 34.80 15.05 -12.74
C SER A 39 33.68 14.93 -11.69
N ILE A 40 33.05 16.03 -11.40
CA ILE A 40 31.92 16.11 -10.45
C ILE A 40 30.74 16.73 -11.18
N THR A 41 29.64 16.01 -11.24
CA THR A 41 28.37 16.47 -11.83
C THR A 41 27.30 16.52 -10.74
N LEU A 42 26.60 17.65 -10.66
CA LEU A 42 25.42 17.79 -9.79
C LEU A 42 24.24 18.21 -10.65
N ASP A 43 23.26 17.33 -10.78
CA ASP A 43 21.98 17.58 -11.42
C ASP A 43 20.89 17.79 -10.37
N SER A 44 20.01 18.74 -10.61
CA SER A 44 18.92 19.07 -9.71
C SER A 44 17.60 19.25 -10.46
N THR A 45 16.55 18.64 -9.95
CA THR A 45 15.18 18.77 -10.48
C THR A 45 14.27 19.26 -9.37
N PHE A 46 13.50 20.31 -9.64
CA PHE A 46 12.48 20.84 -8.73
C PHE A 46 11.11 20.66 -9.36
N THR A 47 10.15 20.21 -8.56
CA THR A 47 8.77 19.97 -9.00
C THR A 47 7.80 20.63 -8.05
N LEU A 48 6.85 21.41 -8.58
CA LEU A 48 5.67 21.90 -7.88
C LEU A 48 4.45 21.24 -8.51
N ALA A 49 3.65 20.56 -7.71
CA ALA A 49 2.54 19.79 -8.23
C ALA A 49 1.33 19.84 -7.29
N THR A 50 0.12 19.73 -7.86
CA THR A 50 -1.13 19.65 -7.10
C THR A 50 -2.07 18.64 -7.72
N SER A 51 -2.86 17.95 -6.89
CA SER A 51 -3.92 17.02 -7.29
C SER A 51 -5.22 17.36 -6.60
N ILE A 52 -6.32 17.31 -7.36
CA ILE A 52 -7.66 17.75 -6.92
C ILE A 52 -8.65 16.62 -7.24
N ARG A 53 -9.40 16.18 -6.24
CA ARG A 53 -10.50 15.22 -6.42
C ARG A 53 -11.58 15.82 -7.30
N THR A 54 -12.09 15.04 -8.27
CA THR A 54 -13.18 15.49 -9.18
C THR A 54 -14.47 14.70 -9.00
N GLU A 55 -14.39 13.45 -8.57
CA GLU A 55 -15.53 12.54 -8.42
C GLU A 55 -16.25 12.75 -7.09
N ALA A 56 -17.59 12.61 -7.11
CA ALA A 56 -18.41 12.59 -5.90
C ALA A 56 -18.17 11.29 -5.12
N ARG A 57 -18.36 11.34 -3.79
CA ARG A 57 -18.28 10.12 -2.96
C ARG A 57 -19.37 9.13 -3.37
N ASP A 58 -18.96 7.88 -3.50
CA ASP A 58 -19.85 6.74 -3.51
C ASP A 58 -20.03 6.26 -2.05
N TYR A 59 -21.24 6.36 -1.53
CA TYR A 59 -21.50 5.98 -0.14
C TYR A 59 -21.49 4.47 0.07
N ASP A 60 -21.58 3.64 -0.97
CA ASP A 60 -21.40 2.20 -0.87
C ASP A 60 -19.95 1.83 -0.45
N LEU A 61 -18.99 2.75 -0.66
CA LEU A 61 -17.60 2.63 -0.23
C LEU A 61 -17.31 3.23 1.16
N ILE A 62 -18.31 3.69 1.87
CA ILE A 62 -18.20 4.26 3.22
C ILE A 62 -18.97 3.38 4.19
N GLY A 63 -18.33 3.00 5.29
CA GLY A 63 -18.96 2.18 6.31
C GLY A 63 -20.20 2.85 6.89
N ASN A 64 -21.27 2.09 7.10
CA ASN A 64 -22.54 2.58 7.62
C ASN A 64 -22.39 3.39 8.91
N SER A 65 -21.46 3.02 9.78
CA SER A 65 -21.21 3.76 11.02
C SER A 65 -20.56 5.14 10.82
N ASN A 66 -19.90 5.35 9.67
CA ASN A 66 -19.35 6.66 9.29
C ASN A 66 -20.25 7.42 8.32
N HIS A 67 -21.41 6.85 7.98
CA HIS A 67 -22.35 7.48 7.07
C HIS A 67 -22.95 8.75 7.73
N PRO A 68 -22.95 9.92 7.05
CA PRO A 68 -23.36 11.20 7.65
C PRO A 68 -24.84 11.28 8.02
N GLN A 69 -25.68 10.33 7.59
CA GLN A 69 -27.09 10.24 7.97
C GLN A 69 -27.30 9.51 9.30
N PHE A 70 -26.29 8.85 9.85
CA PHE A 70 -26.42 8.15 11.11
C PHE A 70 -26.25 9.10 12.29
N ASP A 71 -27.18 9.05 13.25
CA ASP A 71 -27.19 9.91 14.44
C ASP A 71 -26.60 9.19 15.66
N TRP A 72 -25.38 9.54 16.02
CA TRP A 72 -24.67 9.03 17.19
C TRP A 72 -24.95 9.81 18.49
N SER A 73 -25.85 10.80 18.50
CA SER A 73 -26.10 11.68 19.66
C SER A 73 -26.48 10.93 20.92
N GLY A 74 -27.02 9.72 20.82
CA GLY A 74 -27.38 8.85 21.94
C GLY A 74 -26.26 7.88 22.38
N TYR A 75 -25.11 7.87 21.73
CA TYR A 75 -24.04 6.96 22.06
C TYR A 75 -23.23 7.44 23.29
N HIS A 76 -23.04 6.55 24.25
CA HIS A 76 -22.26 6.78 25.47
C HIS A 76 -21.32 5.57 25.67
N ALA A 77 -20.10 5.68 25.24
CA ALA A 77 -19.15 4.59 25.17
C ALA A 77 -18.99 3.79 26.47
N ALA A 78 -18.87 4.46 27.61
CA ALA A 78 -18.69 3.78 28.91
C ALA A 78 -19.93 3.08 29.46
N PHE A 79 -21.12 3.57 29.13
CA PHE A 79 -22.39 3.10 29.73
C PHE A 79 -23.33 2.40 28.75
N ASN A 80 -23.12 2.60 27.44
CA ASN A 80 -23.85 1.96 26.37
C ASN A 80 -22.88 1.41 25.32
N PRO A 81 -22.04 0.43 25.70
CA PRO A 81 -20.98 -0.09 24.85
C PRO A 81 -21.52 -0.93 23.68
N LEU A 82 -22.81 -1.25 23.67
CA LEU A 82 -23.49 -1.94 22.58
C LEU A 82 -24.55 -1.03 21.98
N TYR A 83 -24.27 -0.49 20.83
CA TYR A 83 -25.32 0.05 19.97
C TYR A 83 -25.93 -1.10 19.17
N PRO A 84 -27.24 -1.14 18.93
CA PRO A 84 -27.83 -2.19 18.10
C PRO A 84 -27.27 -2.15 16.69
N SER A 85 -26.51 -3.16 16.30
CA SER A 85 -25.92 -3.27 14.95
C SER A 85 -26.97 -3.13 13.85
N ALA A 86 -28.18 -3.67 14.08
CA ALA A 86 -29.29 -3.57 13.14
C ALA A 86 -29.70 -2.12 12.83
N ASP A 87 -29.54 -1.19 13.76
CA ASP A 87 -29.86 0.22 13.52
C ASP A 87 -28.85 0.89 12.61
N VAL A 88 -27.56 0.49 12.69
CA VAL A 88 -26.49 0.95 11.81
C VAL A 88 -26.67 0.35 10.43
N TRP A 89 -26.89 -0.95 10.33
CA TRP A 89 -27.05 -1.66 9.06
C TRP A 89 -28.38 -1.38 8.34
N ALA A 90 -29.33 -0.71 9.01
CA ALA A 90 -30.59 -0.31 8.37
C ALA A 90 -30.47 0.85 7.39
N LEU A 91 -29.29 1.47 7.25
CA LEU A 91 -29.03 2.48 6.23
C LEU A 91 -29.08 1.84 4.84
N ALA A 92 -29.78 2.49 3.90
CA ALA A 92 -29.97 1.96 2.56
C ALA A 92 -28.69 2.03 1.69
N ASP A 93 -27.90 3.08 1.91
CA ASP A 93 -26.62 3.32 1.26
C ASP A 93 -25.54 3.20 2.34
N GLY A 94 -24.43 2.53 2.04
CA GLY A 94 -23.31 2.39 2.96
C GLY A 94 -22.72 1.00 2.96
N GLY A 95 -21.40 0.93 3.10
CA GLY A 95 -20.63 -0.30 3.21
C GLY A 95 -20.71 -0.93 4.59
N TYR A 96 -20.33 -2.18 4.66
CA TYR A 96 -20.30 -2.92 5.92
C TYR A 96 -19.09 -2.53 6.80
N SER A 97 -17.92 -2.26 6.19
CA SER A 97 -16.66 -2.00 6.90
C SER A 97 -16.29 -0.51 6.89
N THR A 98 -15.78 -0.03 8.03
CA THR A 98 -15.18 1.31 8.19
C THR A 98 -13.66 1.29 8.08
N ASN A 99 -13.04 0.10 7.87
CA ASN A 99 -11.58 -0.07 7.98
C ASN A 99 -10.80 0.37 6.73
N GLY A 100 -11.41 1.09 5.80
CA GLY A 100 -10.77 1.58 4.58
C GLY A 100 -11.43 2.82 4.00
N ASP A 101 -12.32 3.49 4.73
CA ASP A 101 -13.11 4.62 4.22
C ASP A 101 -12.54 6.00 4.57
N LEU A 102 -11.59 6.10 5.50
CA LEU A 102 -11.04 7.36 5.98
C LEU A 102 -10.43 8.20 4.86
N GLY A 103 -9.67 7.59 3.94
CA GLY A 103 -9.11 8.29 2.78
C GLY A 103 -10.18 8.87 1.84
N ASN A 104 -11.38 8.28 1.80
CA ASN A 104 -12.54 8.82 1.10
C ASN A 104 -13.18 9.98 1.86
N LEU A 105 -13.34 9.82 3.16
CA LEU A 105 -13.95 10.81 4.05
C LEU A 105 -13.08 12.07 4.21
N ALA A 106 -11.76 11.91 4.21
CA ALA A 106 -10.80 13.00 4.44
C ALA A 106 -10.73 14.03 3.32
N HIS A 107 -11.26 13.76 2.11
CA HIS A 107 -11.09 14.62 0.94
C HIS A 107 -12.42 14.85 0.21
N ASP A 108 -12.91 16.10 0.18
CA ASP A 108 -14.14 16.46 -0.53
C ASP A 108 -13.94 16.59 -2.04
N PRO A 109 -14.99 16.31 -2.85
CA PRO A 109 -14.97 16.64 -4.27
C PRO A 109 -14.68 18.12 -4.51
N GLY A 110 -13.73 18.42 -5.43
CA GLY A 110 -13.29 19.77 -5.74
C GLY A 110 -12.20 20.33 -4.82
N SER A 111 -11.80 19.60 -3.76
CA SER A 111 -10.66 19.98 -2.92
C SER A 111 -9.35 19.35 -3.40
N ALA A 112 -8.24 20.02 -3.13
CA ALA A 112 -6.93 19.42 -3.29
C ALA A 112 -6.74 18.33 -2.22
N PHE A 113 -6.06 17.24 -2.60
CA PHE A 113 -5.63 16.22 -1.65
C PHE A 113 -4.10 16.12 -1.56
N ALA A 114 -3.39 16.85 -2.42
CA ALA A 114 -1.93 17.03 -2.37
C ALA A 114 -1.54 18.32 -3.08
N THR A 115 -0.62 19.08 -2.50
CA THR A 115 0.02 20.24 -3.13
C THR A 115 1.46 20.28 -2.68
N GLN A 116 2.35 19.69 -3.48
CA GLN A 116 3.70 19.36 -3.07
C GLN A 116 4.75 20.15 -3.84
N LEU A 117 5.75 20.67 -3.11
CA LEU A 117 7.03 21.12 -3.65
C LEU A 117 8.08 20.08 -3.32
N SER A 118 8.82 19.60 -4.33
CA SER A 118 9.87 18.59 -4.14
C SER A 118 11.13 18.94 -4.92
N GLY A 119 12.26 18.35 -4.48
CA GLY A 119 13.54 18.47 -5.14
C GLY A 119 14.31 17.16 -5.12
N THR A 120 14.84 16.75 -6.28
CA THR A 120 15.73 15.61 -6.45
C THR A 120 17.12 16.13 -6.86
N HIS A 121 18.16 15.65 -6.18
CA HIS A 121 19.55 16.04 -6.42
C HIS A 121 20.39 14.79 -6.66
N GLU A 122 21.10 14.75 -7.78
CA GLU A 122 21.97 13.65 -8.18
C GLU A 122 23.41 14.12 -8.27
N LEU A 123 24.29 13.53 -7.48
CA LEU A 123 25.72 13.79 -7.45
C LEU A 123 26.44 12.59 -8.02
N ASP A 124 27.20 12.82 -9.09
CA ASP A 124 28.15 11.85 -9.65
C ASP A 124 29.58 12.38 -9.53
N VAL A 125 30.43 11.63 -8.85
CA VAL A 125 31.87 11.90 -8.71
C VAL A 125 32.62 10.79 -9.42
N ASN A 126 33.18 11.10 -10.59
CA ASN A 126 33.90 10.12 -11.43
C ASN A 126 35.40 10.43 -11.43
N PHE A 127 36.22 9.40 -11.21
CA PHE A 127 37.68 9.47 -11.23
C PHE A 127 38.30 8.35 -12.08
N GLY A 128 37.82 8.26 -13.31
CA GLY A 128 38.25 7.30 -14.30
C GLY A 128 37.45 6.02 -14.31
N ASP A 129 38.03 4.90 -13.98
CA ASP A 129 37.32 3.60 -13.94
C ASP A 129 36.50 3.41 -12.67
N TYR A 130 36.48 4.42 -11.75
CA TYR A 130 35.79 4.38 -10.48
C TYR A 130 34.95 5.63 -10.28
N GLY A 131 33.94 5.52 -9.45
CA GLY A 131 33.11 6.65 -9.08
C GLY A 131 32.28 6.43 -7.84
N PHE A 132 31.60 7.49 -7.46
CA PHE A 132 30.62 7.52 -6.40
C PHE A 132 29.36 8.23 -6.90
N PHE A 133 28.22 7.61 -6.72
CA PHE A 133 26.92 8.18 -7.02
C PHE A 133 26.09 8.36 -5.75
N ALA A 134 25.41 9.51 -5.62
CA ALA A 134 24.43 9.73 -4.57
C ALA A 134 23.20 10.47 -5.11
N ARG A 135 22.03 10.08 -4.63
CA ARG A 135 20.75 10.77 -4.92
C ARG A 135 20.06 11.14 -3.62
N GLY A 136 19.78 12.43 -3.46
CA GLY A 136 18.95 12.96 -2.37
C GLY A 136 17.63 13.47 -2.89
N PHE A 137 16.62 13.35 -2.07
CA PHE A 137 15.26 13.80 -2.35
C PHE A 137 14.69 14.51 -1.13
N TRP A 138 13.89 15.55 -1.35
CA TRP A 138 13.12 16.20 -0.32
C TRP A 138 11.78 16.67 -0.86
N PHE A 139 10.78 16.78 0.03
CA PHE A 139 9.48 17.33 -0.31
C PHE A 139 8.81 18.01 0.88
N TYR A 140 7.86 18.86 0.58
CA TYR A 140 6.93 19.46 1.51
C TYR A 140 5.55 19.55 0.83
N ASP A 141 4.54 18.94 1.46
CA ASP A 141 3.16 18.98 0.98
C ASP A 141 2.35 19.99 1.78
N PHE A 142 2.03 21.13 1.14
CA PHE A 142 1.28 22.22 1.76
C PHE A 142 -0.16 21.83 2.11
N GLU A 143 -0.77 20.94 1.32
CA GLU A 143 -2.13 20.47 1.59
C GLU A 143 -2.18 19.55 2.78
N GLN A 144 -1.21 18.64 2.92
CA GLN A 144 -1.16 17.72 4.03
C GLN A 144 -0.77 18.42 5.34
N MET A 145 0.19 19.36 5.30
CA MET A 145 0.68 20.08 6.47
C MET A 145 -0.28 21.18 6.97
N ASP A 146 -0.93 21.92 6.06
CA ASP A 146 -1.67 23.13 6.40
C ASP A 146 -3.14 23.08 5.96
N GLY A 147 -3.58 22.03 5.26
CA GLY A 147 -4.94 21.90 4.73
C GLY A 147 -5.94 21.40 5.75
N ASP A 148 -7.21 21.77 5.56
CA ASP A 148 -8.31 21.30 6.39
C ASP A 148 -8.76 19.89 5.96
N ARG A 149 -9.11 19.03 6.94
CA ARG A 149 -9.78 17.74 6.71
C ARG A 149 -11.25 17.87 7.03
N PRO A 150 -12.17 17.57 6.07
CA PRO A 150 -13.61 17.78 6.28
C PRO A 150 -14.22 16.78 7.26
N TYR A 151 -13.66 15.55 7.33
CA TYR A 151 -14.18 14.51 8.21
C TYR A 151 -13.74 14.75 9.66
N SER A 152 -14.67 14.59 10.56
CA SER A 152 -14.43 14.52 12.00
C SER A 152 -15.11 13.28 12.58
N ASN A 153 -14.44 12.64 13.53
CA ASN A 153 -14.97 11.49 14.24
C ASN A 153 -16.35 11.84 14.85
N PRO A 154 -17.42 11.07 14.62
CA PRO A 154 -18.77 11.42 15.04
C PRO A 154 -18.96 11.41 16.56
N ILE A 155 -18.04 10.80 17.32
CA ILE A 155 -18.09 10.71 18.78
C ILE A 155 -17.22 11.78 19.44
N THR A 156 -15.95 11.88 19.01
CA THR A 156 -14.97 12.80 19.63
C THR A 156 -15.04 14.20 19.02
N GLY A 157 -15.50 14.32 17.78
CA GLY A 157 -15.40 15.55 16.99
C GLY A 157 -13.98 15.85 16.52
N ASN A 158 -13.02 14.96 16.76
CA ASN A 158 -11.63 15.12 16.32
C ASN A 158 -11.54 14.99 14.82
N GLN A 159 -10.76 15.87 14.22
CA GLN A 159 -10.31 15.72 12.83
C GLN A 159 -9.02 14.91 12.82
N TYR A 160 -8.84 14.08 11.80
CA TYR A 160 -7.61 13.31 11.64
C TYR A 160 -6.56 14.17 10.96
N ASP A 161 -5.52 14.51 11.69
CA ASP A 161 -4.33 15.11 11.16
C ASP A 161 -3.34 13.98 10.80
N LEU A 162 -3.14 13.75 9.51
CA LEU A 162 -2.29 12.68 8.98
C LEU A 162 -0.80 12.88 9.30
N CYS A 163 -0.41 14.14 9.60
CA CYS A 163 0.97 14.51 9.91
C CYS A 163 1.29 14.47 11.42
N GLN A 164 0.38 14.01 12.28
CA GLN A 164 0.65 13.89 13.73
C GLN A 164 1.53 12.70 14.10
N ASP A 165 1.50 11.64 13.30
CA ASP A 165 2.39 10.50 13.45
C ASP A 165 3.70 10.80 12.71
N PRO A 166 4.89 10.70 13.37
CA PRO A 166 6.15 11.08 12.73
C PRO A 166 6.48 10.27 11.48
N GLU A 167 6.13 8.98 11.46
CA GLU A 167 6.41 8.12 10.29
C GLU A 167 5.45 8.43 9.14
N ALA A 168 4.18 8.71 9.44
CA ALA A 168 3.22 9.19 8.46
C ALA A 168 3.57 10.59 7.94
N GLU A 169 4.11 11.48 8.82
CA GLU A 169 4.62 12.80 8.42
C GLU A 169 5.74 12.66 7.39
N ASP A 170 6.72 11.80 7.67
CA ASP A 170 7.86 11.54 6.77
C ASP A 170 7.43 10.95 5.41
N LEU A 171 6.38 10.14 5.37
CA LEU A 171 5.91 9.52 4.13
C LEU A 171 5.03 10.42 3.27
N LEU A 172 4.19 11.24 3.90
CA LEU A 172 3.12 11.97 3.20
C LEU A 172 3.28 13.49 3.21
N CYS A 173 3.86 14.06 4.27
CA CYS A 173 3.80 15.48 4.55
C CYS A 173 5.10 16.22 4.23
N THR A 174 6.21 15.79 4.79
CA THR A 174 7.53 16.42 4.55
C THR A 174 8.67 15.49 4.93
N ASP A 175 9.71 15.40 4.11
CA ASP A 175 10.90 14.63 4.44
C ASP A 175 12.12 15.06 3.63
N VAL A 176 13.30 14.63 4.09
CA VAL A 176 14.60 14.73 3.40
C VAL A 176 15.28 13.36 3.42
N ARG A 177 15.35 12.70 2.27
CA ARG A 177 15.82 11.32 2.13
C ARG A 177 17.11 11.22 1.33
N LEU A 178 17.99 10.34 1.75
CA LEU A 178 19.07 9.82 0.90
C LEU A 178 18.57 8.53 0.24
N TYR A 179 18.35 8.58 -1.07
CA TYR A 179 18.01 7.41 -1.86
C TYR A 179 19.26 6.57 -2.18
N ASP A 180 19.83 6.74 -3.35
CA ASP A 180 21.01 6.00 -3.74
C ASP A 180 22.28 6.57 -3.10
N ALA A 181 23.20 5.71 -2.69
CA ALA A 181 24.54 6.08 -2.28
C ALA A 181 25.47 4.86 -2.45
N PHE A 182 26.22 4.82 -3.54
CA PHE A 182 27.07 3.68 -3.83
C PHE A 182 28.36 4.08 -4.53
N PHE A 183 29.39 3.28 -4.29
CA PHE A 183 30.62 3.28 -5.08
C PHE A 183 30.49 2.32 -6.24
N TYR A 184 31.04 2.67 -7.38
CA TYR A 184 31.13 1.80 -8.55
C TYR A 184 32.53 1.77 -9.13
N GLY A 185 32.84 0.69 -9.84
CA GLY A 185 34.10 0.55 -10.54
C GLY A 185 34.05 -0.51 -11.61
N ASP A 186 34.87 -0.29 -12.63
CA ASP A 186 35.02 -1.17 -13.76
C ASP A 186 36.47 -1.74 -13.81
N TRP A 187 36.58 -3.05 -13.96
CA TRP A 187 37.85 -3.80 -14.01
C TRP A 187 37.88 -4.75 -15.19
N TRP A 188 39.04 -5.25 -15.45
CA TRP A 188 39.26 -6.32 -16.43
C TRP A 188 39.87 -7.54 -15.75
N LEU A 189 39.17 -8.67 -15.80
CA LEU A 189 39.69 -9.96 -15.41
C LEU A 189 40.27 -10.70 -16.65
N GLY A 190 41.52 -10.38 -17.02
CA GLY A 190 42.05 -10.73 -18.31
C GLY A 190 41.42 -9.91 -19.43
N GLU A 191 40.65 -10.55 -20.30
CA GLU A 191 39.90 -9.88 -21.39
C GLU A 191 38.39 -9.68 -21.02
N LYS A 192 37.97 -10.05 -19.82
CA LYS A 192 36.59 -10.04 -19.38
C LYS A 192 36.27 -8.78 -18.57
N PRO A 193 35.28 -7.98 -19.01
CA PRO A 193 34.87 -6.80 -18.26
C PRO A 193 34.13 -7.22 -16.97
N LEU A 194 34.47 -6.58 -15.84
CA LEU A 194 33.86 -6.75 -14.56
C LEU A 194 33.40 -5.37 -14.01
N THR A 195 32.12 -5.19 -13.78
CA THR A 195 31.57 -4.03 -13.09
C THR A 195 31.14 -4.44 -11.68
N VAL A 196 31.49 -3.64 -10.67
CA VAL A 196 31.06 -3.85 -9.28
C VAL A 196 30.44 -2.55 -8.74
N ARG A 197 29.34 -2.68 -7.98
CA ARG A 197 28.72 -1.58 -7.21
C ARG A 197 28.53 -2.02 -5.77
N ILE A 198 28.79 -1.12 -4.80
CA ILE A 198 28.66 -1.39 -3.37
C ILE A 198 28.01 -0.19 -2.69
N GLY A 199 26.91 -0.38 -2.02
CA GLY A 199 26.16 0.65 -1.30
C GLY A 199 24.65 0.53 -1.53
N ARG A 200 23.93 1.56 -1.12
CA ARG A 200 22.46 1.63 -1.33
C ARG A 200 22.17 1.93 -2.79
N GLN A 201 21.42 1.07 -3.44
CA GLN A 201 21.15 1.14 -4.87
C GLN A 201 19.89 0.38 -5.26
N VAL A 202 19.36 0.70 -6.44
CA VAL A 202 18.26 -0.03 -7.07
C VAL A 202 18.79 -0.96 -8.15
N ILE A 203 18.30 -2.21 -8.18
CA ILE A 203 18.51 -3.16 -9.26
C ILE A 203 17.16 -3.51 -9.88
N SER A 204 17.01 -3.22 -11.16
CA SER A 204 15.83 -3.60 -11.94
C SER A 204 16.19 -4.76 -12.88
N TRP A 205 15.63 -5.94 -12.60
CA TRP A 205 15.72 -7.13 -13.45
C TRP A 205 14.34 -7.49 -14.01
N GLY A 206 14.33 -8.23 -15.14
CA GLY A 206 13.10 -8.59 -15.85
C GLY A 206 12.72 -7.59 -16.94
N GLU A 207 11.62 -7.87 -17.63
CA GLU A 207 11.14 -7.13 -18.82
C GLU A 207 9.72 -6.56 -18.63
N SER A 208 9.18 -6.64 -17.44
CA SER A 208 7.87 -6.09 -17.08
C SER A 208 7.88 -4.56 -17.17
N THR A 209 6.80 -3.98 -17.67
CA THR A 209 6.67 -2.53 -17.84
C THR A 209 5.67 -1.91 -16.86
N PHE A 210 4.49 -2.49 -16.71
CA PHE A 210 3.39 -1.97 -15.86
C PHE A 210 2.92 -2.96 -14.82
N ILE A 211 2.87 -4.26 -15.18
CA ILE A 211 2.36 -5.31 -14.30
C ILE A 211 3.49 -5.71 -13.36
N GLN A 212 3.27 -5.49 -12.07
CA GLN A 212 4.23 -5.76 -11.01
C GLN A 212 4.36 -7.25 -10.70
N HIS A 213 5.19 -7.59 -9.72
CA HIS A 213 5.34 -8.93 -9.18
C HIS A 213 5.89 -9.95 -10.20
N GLY A 214 6.56 -9.48 -11.25
CA GLY A 214 7.35 -10.32 -12.16
C GLY A 214 8.71 -10.72 -11.54
N ILE A 215 9.76 -10.63 -12.34
CA ILE A 215 11.15 -10.92 -11.90
C ILE A 215 11.70 -9.78 -11.01
N ASN A 216 11.20 -8.55 -11.17
CA ASN A 216 11.68 -7.39 -10.43
C ASN A 216 11.15 -7.36 -9.00
N THR A 217 11.84 -8.04 -8.09
CA THR A 217 11.49 -8.18 -6.66
C THR A 217 12.58 -7.69 -5.72
N THR A 218 13.68 -7.13 -6.25
CA THR A 218 14.88 -6.82 -5.46
C THR A 218 14.68 -5.66 -4.50
N ASN A 219 14.04 -4.59 -4.96
CA ASN A 219 13.88 -3.38 -4.18
C ASN A 219 12.43 -3.17 -3.71
N PRO A 220 12.24 -2.75 -2.45
CA PRO A 220 10.94 -2.34 -1.97
C PRO A 220 10.45 -1.07 -2.64
N VAL A 221 9.17 -0.76 -2.49
CA VAL A 221 8.52 0.38 -3.13
C VAL A 221 7.84 1.29 -2.09
N ASP A 222 7.93 2.60 -2.32
CA ASP A 222 7.11 3.60 -1.63
C ASP A 222 5.80 3.80 -2.43
N VAL A 223 4.71 3.17 -1.96
CA VAL A 223 3.41 3.24 -2.63
C VAL A 223 2.78 4.62 -2.46
N THR A 224 3.04 5.31 -1.34
CA THR A 224 2.60 6.70 -1.12
C THR A 224 3.25 7.61 -2.17
N ARG A 225 4.56 7.48 -2.39
CA ARG A 225 5.30 8.26 -3.39
C ARG A 225 4.87 7.93 -4.82
N ALA A 226 4.57 6.67 -5.13
CA ALA A 226 4.08 6.26 -6.44
C ALA A 226 2.77 6.97 -6.86
N ARG A 227 2.00 7.45 -5.88
CA ARG A 227 0.72 8.16 -6.07
C ARG A 227 0.84 9.68 -5.90
N ALA A 228 2.01 10.18 -5.47
CA ALA A 228 2.21 11.61 -5.27
C ALA A 228 2.21 12.39 -6.61
N PRO A 229 1.68 13.63 -6.63
CA PRO A 229 1.64 14.40 -7.87
C PRO A 229 3.05 14.73 -8.35
N GLY A 230 3.29 14.49 -9.66
CA GLY A 230 4.57 14.77 -10.29
C GLY A 230 5.71 13.81 -9.92
N ALA A 231 5.44 12.70 -9.22
CA ALA A 231 6.44 11.70 -8.86
C ALA A 231 7.10 11.04 -10.08
N GLU A 232 8.37 10.71 -9.95
CA GLU A 232 9.13 9.94 -10.94
C GLU A 232 9.40 8.53 -10.43
N LEU A 233 9.53 7.58 -11.37
CA LEU A 233 9.78 6.17 -11.02
C LEU A 233 11.04 5.98 -10.15
N ARG A 234 12.08 6.80 -10.35
CA ARG A 234 13.31 6.79 -9.56
C ARG A 234 13.12 7.24 -8.10
N GLU A 235 11.95 7.77 -7.76
CA GLU A 235 11.55 8.19 -6.40
C GLU A 235 10.64 7.15 -5.73
N VAL A 236 10.23 6.12 -6.46
CA VAL A 236 9.30 5.07 -6.01
C VAL A 236 10.04 3.85 -5.46
N PHE A 237 11.08 3.40 -6.17
CA PHE A 237 11.89 2.29 -5.68
C PHE A 237 12.82 2.74 -4.56
N LEU A 238 12.79 2.02 -3.44
CA LEU A 238 13.63 2.29 -2.29
C LEU A 238 14.97 1.57 -2.46
N PRO A 239 16.09 2.32 -2.52
CA PRO A 239 17.41 1.70 -2.59
C PRO A 239 17.74 1.00 -1.28
N VAL A 240 18.33 -0.19 -1.37
CA VAL A 240 18.82 -0.97 -0.22
C VAL A 240 20.30 -1.28 -0.35
N GLY A 241 20.94 -1.50 0.79
CA GLY A 241 22.36 -1.80 0.89
C GLY A 241 22.69 -3.16 0.29
N MET A 242 23.55 -3.17 -0.76
CA MET A 242 23.97 -4.41 -1.42
C MET A 242 25.32 -4.31 -2.11
N VAL A 243 25.89 -5.46 -2.40
CA VAL A 243 27.00 -5.63 -3.33
C VAL A 243 26.46 -6.23 -4.62
N TYR A 244 26.70 -5.58 -5.73
CA TYR A 244 26.35 -6.06 -7.08
C TYR A 244 27.60 -6.24 -7.91
N ALA A 245 27.66 -7.32 -8.70
CA ALA A 245 28.73 -7.55 -9.68
C ALA A 245 28.17 -8.09 -11.00
N SER A 246 28.76 -7.68 -12.12
CA SER A 246 28.47 -8.18 -13.46
C SER A 246 29.75 -8.50 -14.20
N LEU A 247 29.86 -9.71 -14.74
CA LEU A 247 31.03 -10.23 -15.45
C LEU A 247 30.63 -10.68 -16.84
N GLY A 248 31.27 -10.11 -17.87
CA GLY A 248 31.22 -10.63 -19.24
C GLY A 248 32.03 -11.92 -19.35
N LEU A 249 31.36 -13.04 -19.66
CA LEU A 249 32.03 -14.35 -19.82
C LEU A 249 32.56 -14.54 -21.23
N THR A 250 31.76 -14.13 -22.21
CA THR A 250 32.08 -14.11 -23.66
C THR A 250 31.50 -12.83 -24.26
N ASP A 251 31.64 -12.62 -25.56
CA ASP A 251 31.03 -11.48 -26.25
C ASP A 251 29.49 -11.50 -26.22
N THR A 252 28.91 -12.69 -26.00
CA THR A 252 27.45 -12.89 -26.03
C THR A 252 26.85 -13.40 -24.71
N VAL A 253 27.66 -13.72 -23.70
CA VAL A 253 27.20 -14.27 -22.43
C VAL A 253 27.77 -13.48 -21.28
N SER A 254 26.92 -13.05 -20.38
CA SER A 254 27.31 -12.43 -19.11
C SER A 254 26.60 -13.07 -17.92
N VAL A 255 27.22 -12.93 -16.76
CA VAL A 255 26.62 -13.31 -15.46
C VAL A 255 26.66 -12.12 -14.53
N SER A 256 25.55 -11.87 -13.84
CA SER A 256 25.49 -10.85 -12.80
C SER A 256 24.83 -11.40 -11.54
N GLY A 257 25.14 -10.79 -10.42
CA GLY A 257 24.55 -11.17 -9.14
C GLY A 257 24.65 -10.06 -8.12
N TYR A 258 23.81 -10.18 -7.11
CA TYR A 258 23.85 -9.30 -5.95
C TYR A 258 23.71 -10.10 -4.65
N TYR A 259 24.16 -9.49 -3.56
CA TYR A 259 23.88 -9.89 -2.20
C TYR A 259 23.47 -8.66 -1.39
N GLN A 260 22.28 -8.69 -0.78
CA GLN A 260 21.80 -7.64 0.09
C GLN A 260 22.28 -7.88 1.53
N TYR A 261 22.66 -6.80 2.19
CA TYR A 261 23.04 -6.77 3.61
C TYR A 261 22.15 -5.81 4.41
N GLU A 262 21.08 -5.33 3.80
CA GLU A 262 20.05 -4.47 4.39
C GLU A 262 18.70 -4.93 3.84
N TRP A 263 17.77 -5.28 4.71
CA TRP A 263 16.36 -5.50 4.36
C TRP A 263 15.56 -4.24 4.68
N GLN A 264 14.53 -3.98 3.90
CA GLN A 264 13.57 -2.91 4.12
C GLN A 264 12.21 -3.33 3.57
N GLU A 265 11.14 -2.94 4.26
CA GLU A 265 9.78 -3.14 3.80
C GLU A 265 9.38 -2.14 2.70
N SER A 266 8.35 -2.48 1.94
CA SER A 266 7.64 -1.54 1.08
C SER A 266 6.71 -0.69 1.93
N TRP A 267 6.76 0.61 1.72
CA TRP A 267 5.91 1.54 2.45
C TRP A 267 4.51 1.58 1.85
N LEU A 268 3.52 1.21 2.66
CA LEU A 268 2.12 1.24 2.29
C LEU A 268 1.59 2.68 2.24
N PRO A 269 0.44 2.93 1.57
CA PRO A 269 -0.22 4.23 1.64
C PRO A 269 -0.51 4.62 3.09
N VAL A 270 -0.18 5.85 3.47
CA VAL A 270 -0.50 6.38 4.80
C VAL A 270 -2.00 6.31 5.03
N SER A 271 -2.41 5.74 6.17
CA SER A 271 -3.80 5.57 6.54
C SER A 271 -4.56 6.91 6.52
N GLY A 272 -5.69 6.95 5.83
CA GLY A 272 -6.47 8.18 5.64
C GLY A 272 -5.97 9.08 4.50
N SER A 273 -4.86 8.75 3.83
CA SER A 273 -4.46 9.44 2.60
C SER A 273 -5.41 9.10 1.45
N TYR A 274 -5.46 9.95 0.41
CA TYR A 274 -6.45 9.83 -0.68
C TYR A 274 -6.51 8.47 -1.36
N PHE A 275 -5.40 7.77 -1.47
CA PHE A 275 -5.32 6.46 -2.12
C PHE A 275 -5.25 5.29 -1.14
N ALA A 276 -5.35 5.53 0.17
CA ALA A 276 -5.44 4.45 1.15
C ALA A 276 -6.80 3.74 1.01
N GLY A 277 -6.75 2.43 0.89
CA GLY A 277 -7.91 1.54 0.97
C GLY A 277 -7.92 0.73 2.27
N ASN A 278 -7.03 1.09 3.22
CA ASN A 278 -6.89 0.44 4.51
C ASN A 278 -6.48 1.49 5.55
N ASP A 279 -7.19 1.52 6.68
CA ASP A 279 -7.02 2.56 7.71
C ASP A 279 -6.15 2.10 8.89
N PHE A 280 -5.64 0.87 8.90
CA PHE A 280 -4.87 0.34 10.03
C PHE A 280 -3.48 -0.22 9.67
N ALA A 281 -3.23 -0.62 8.41
CA ALA A 281 -1.99 -1.30 8.04
C ALA A 281 -0.83 -0.35 7.68
N GLY A 282 -1.11 0.80 7.05
CA GLY A 282 -0.11 1.83 6.74
C GLY A 282 0.28 2.66 7.98
N GLU A 283 1.28 3.51 7.83
CA GLU A 283 1.66 4.46 8.88
C GLU A 283 0.49 5.39 9.23
N GLY A 284 0.41 5.84 10.49
CA GLY A 284 -0.76 6.52 11.03
C GLY A 284 -1.93 5.60 11.38
N GLY A 285 -1.93 4.35 10.89
CA GLY A 285 -2.96 3.34 11.16
C GLY A 285 -3.04 2.88 12.61
N GLN A 286 -2.00 3.12 13.41
CA GLN A 286 -2.00 2.87 14.84
C GLN A 286 -3.05 3.69 15.58
N ARG A 287 -3.52 4.79 15.01
CA ARG A 287 -4.62 5.62 15.56
C ARG A 287 -5.98 5.09 15.19
N GLN A 288 -6.05 4.29 14.13
CA GLN A 288 -7.24 3.65 13.61
C GLN A 288 -7.23 2.19 14.07
N ASN A 289 -8.03 1.88 15.06
CA ASN A 289 -8.21 0.49 15.46
C ASN A 289 -9.03 -0.24 14.40
N VAL A 290 -8.77 -1.54 14.24
CA VAL A 290 -9.60 -2.37 13.36
C VAL A 290 -11.01 -2.48 13.98
N GLN A 291 -11.98 -1.86 13.34
CA GLN A 291 -13.37 -1.97 13.74
C GLN A 291 -13.94 -3.29 13.25
N LEU A 292 -14.71 -3.92 14.10
CA LEU A 292 -15.43 -5.13 13.74
C LEU A 292 -16.80 -4.75 13.22
N GLY A 293 -17.03 -4.92 11.94
CA GLY A 293 -18.24 -4.50 11.25
C GLY A 293 -19.52 -5.03 11.92
N PHE A 294 -19.48 -6.25 12.44
CA PHE A 294 -20.60 -6.84 13.15
C PHE A 294 -20.94 -6.15 14.49
N SER A 295 -20.09 -5.30 15.01
CA SER A 295 -20.32 -4.60 16.27
C SER A 295 -21.26 -3.39 16.15
N GLY A 296 -21.43 -2.83 14.95
CA GLY A 296 -22.28 -1.68 14.68
C GLY A 296 -21.92 -0.44 15.49
N ASN A 297 -20.62 -0.23 15.76
CA ASN A 297 -20.17 0.93 16.53
C ASN A 297 -19.69 2.04 15.60
N PRO A 298 -19.62 3.30 16.10
CA PRO A 298 -18.90 4.34 15.38
C PRO A 298 -17.43 3.98 15.28
N ASP A 299 -16.75 4.64 14.38
CA ASP A 299 -15.31 4.51 14.26
C ASP A 299 -14.63 4.96 15.56
N ILE A 300 -14.05 3.99 16.28
CA ILE A 300 -13.42 4.20 17.58
C ILE A 300 -11.94 4.45 17.36
N ASP A 301 -11.54 5.72 17.34
CA ASP A 301 -10.13 6.07 17.32
C ASP A 301 -9.40 5.68 18.62
N LEU A 302 -8.06 5.61 18.56
CA LEU A 302 -7.26 5.23 19.72
C LEU A 302 -7.44 6.20 20.89
N ASP A 303 -7.53 7.51 20.62
CA ASP A 303 -7.68 8.51 21.68
C ASP A 303 -8.99 8.31 22.44
N HIS A 304 -10.06 7.99 21.71
CA HIS A 304 -11.34 7.63 22.30
C HIS A 304 -11.24 6.35 23.13
N LEU A 305 -10.61 5.30 22.58
CA LEU A 305 -10.44 4.03 23.28
C LEU A 305 -9.63 4.22 24.56
N LEU A 306 -8.51 4.93 24.52
CA LEU A 306 -7.69 5.24 25.69
C LEU A 306 -8.47 6.03 26.75
N SER A 307 -9.25 7.02 26.32
CA SER A 307 -10.12 7.80 27.24
C SER A 307 -11.11 6.90 27.95
N VAL A 308 -11.75 5.95 27.26
CA VAL A 308 -12.70 5.02 27.88
C VAL A 308 -12.00 4.05 28.82
N LEU A 309 -10.84 3.51 28.45
CA LEU A 309 -10.07 2.59 29.30
C LEU A 309 -9.64 3.26 30.60
N ASN A 310 -9.17 4.50 30.53
CA ASN A 310 -8.79 5.26 31.73
C ASN A 310 -10.00 5.60 32.62
N GLN A 311 -11.21 5.80 32.04
CA GLN A 311 -12.43 5.93 32.84
C GLN A 311 -12.74 4.69 33.68
N TYR A 312 -12.41 3.46 33.24
CA TYR A 312 -12.54 2.28 34.09
C TYR A 312 -11.58 2.37 35.30
N GLY A 313 -10.36 2.89 35.11
CA GLY A 313 -9.44 3.18 36.20
C GLY A 313 -10.02 4.14 37.23
N ASP A 314 -10.54 5.28 36.75
CA ASP A 314 -11.18 6.31 37.60
C ASP A 314 -12.37 5.75 38.37
N LEU A 315 -13.21 4.92 37.73
CA LEU A 315 -14.35 4.28 38.39
C LEU A 315 -13.93 3.36 39.54
N MET A 316 -12.85 2.57 39.33
CA MET A 316 -12.31 1.69 40.35
C MET A 316 -11.64 2.46 41.48
N GLU A 317 -10.94 3.55 41.20
CA GLU A 317 -10.37 4.45 42.21
C GLU A 317 -11.53 5.13 43.03
N ALA A 318 -12.64 5.47 42.40
CA ALA A 318 -13.84 5.99 43.07
C ALA A 318 -14.59 4.93 43.92
N GLY A 319 -14.14 3.67 43.88
CA GLY A 319 -14.64 2.57 44.71
C GLY A 319 -15.62 1.62 44.01
N THR A 320 -15.79 1.71 42.69
CA THR A 320 -16.55 0.70 41.93
C THR A 320 -15.79 -0.64 41.94
N PRO A 321 -16.40 -1.74 42.36
CA PRO A 321 -15.74 -3.05 42.32
C PRO A 321 -15.40 -3.45 40.87
N ALA A 322 -14.18 -3.97 40.64
CA ALA A 322 -13.75 -4.45 39.32
C ALA A 322 -14.72 -5.52 38.75
N THR A 323 -15.32 -6.33 39.62
CA THR A 323 -16.32 -7.35 39.21
C THR A 323 -17.54 -6.75 38.54
N ASP A 324 -17.93 -5.51 38.86
CA ASP A 324 -19.08 -4.86 38.28
C ASP A 324 -18.78 -4.29 36.87
N LEU A 325 -17.51 -4.20 36.52
CA LEU A 325 -17.02 -3.64 35.24
C LEU A 325 -16.70 -4.73 34.23
N ILE A 326 -16.56 -6.00 34.64
CA ILE A 326 -16.13 -7.12 33.78
C ILE A 326 -16.94 -7.17 32.47
N GLY A 327 -18.27 -7.14 32.55
CA GLY A 327 -19.13 -7.27 31.39
C GLY A 327 -18.97 -6.10 30.39
N ALA A 328 -18.95 -4.87 30.92
CA ALA A 328 -18.82 -3.68 30.09
C ALA A 328 -17.43 -3.60 29.43
N TYR A 329 -16.37 -3.91 30.18
CA TYR A 329 -15.00 -3.94 29.69
C TYR A 329 -14.79 -5.00 28.61
N ALA A 330 -15.24 -6.23 28.86
CA ALA A 330 -15.11 -7.33 27.88
C ALA A 330 -15.83 -7.05 26.56
N LEU A 331 -16.96 -6.31 26.61
CA LEU A 331 -17.68 -5.93 25.39
C LEU A 331 -16.89 -4.97 24.50
N TYR A 332 -15.95 -4.19 25.04
CA TYR A 332 -15.04 -3.40 24.20
C TYR A 332 -14.10 -4.29 23.41
N GLY A 333 -13.55 -5.32 24.02
CA GLY A 333 -12.72 -6.32 23.33
C GLY A 333 -13.45 -7.05 22.18
N THR A 334 -14.80 -7.02 22.16
CA THR A 334 -15.57 -7.59 21.04
C THR A 334 -15.82 -6.60 19.89
N LYS A 335 -15.26 -5.38 19.93
CA LYS A 335 -15.57 -4.31 18.98
C LYS A 335 -14.37 -3.88 18.16
N VAL A 336 -13.19 -3.90 18.77
CA VAL A 336 -11.95 -3.40 18.19
C VAL A 336 -10.83 -4.40 18.37
N ALA A 337 -10.01 -4.55 17.35
CA ALA A 337 -8.67 -5.07 17.44
C ALA A 337 -7.69 -3.89 17.45
N VAL A 338 -6.58 -4.02 18.15
CA VAL A 338 -5.55 -2.97 18.27
C VAL A 338 -4.29 -3.40 17.51
N ARG A 339 -3.55 -2.44 16.96
CA ARG A 339 -2.21 -2.65 16.41
C ARG A 339 -1.18 -2.25 17.46
N GLY A 340 -0.09 -3.02 17.58
CA GLY A 340 1.05 -2.62 18.40
C GLY A 340 1.79 -1.41 17.80
N PHE A 341 2.41 -0.60 18.67
CA PHE A 341 3.12 0.63 18.27
C PHE A 341 4.63 0.44 18.19
N SER A 342 5.17 -0.60 18.79
CA SER A 342 6.61 -0.83 18.82
C SER A 342 7.01 -1.84 17.75
N ASP A 343 8.22 -1.71 17.21
CA ASP A 343 8.83 -2.69 16.33
C ASP A 343 8.81 -4.11 16.92
N ALA A 344 8.91 -4.22 18.26
CA ALA A 344 8.84 -5.50 18.96
C ALA A 344 7.47 -6.20 18.86
N ALA A 345 6.42 -5.49 18.47
CA ALA A 345 5.09 -6.07 18.22
C ALA A 345 4.99 -6.75 16.84
N HIS A 346 5.97 -6.56 15.97
CA HIS A 346 5.99 -7.06 14.61
C HIS A 346 7.14 -8.04 14.37
N ASN A 347 7.05 -8.84 13.32
CA ASN A 347 8.07 -9.83 12.95
C ASN A 347 8.71 -9.41 11.61
N TYR A 348 9.70 -8.54 11.68
CA TYR A 348 10.48 -8.10 10.54
C TYR A 348 11.43 -9.19 10.05
N ALA A 349 11.76 -9.19 8.77
CA ALA A 349 12.74 -10.11 8.21
C ALA A 349 14.17 -9.70 8.57
N ASP A 350 15.08 -10.66 8.55
CA ASP A 350 16.50 -10.42 8.76
C ASP A 350 17.14 -9.65 7.58
N ASP A 351 18.17 -8.86 7.87
CA ASP A 351 18.94 -8.14 6.84
C ASP A 351 19.68 -9.06 5.87
N GLN A 352 19.91 -10.32 6.24
CA GLN A 352 20.75 -11.26 5.51
C GLN A 352 19.92 -12.35 4.85
N GLY A 353 20.55 -13.06 3.91
CA GLY A 353 19.91 -14.19 3.23
C GLY A 353 19.42 -13.84 1.81
N GLN A 354 19.31 -12.58 1.47
CA GLN A 354 18.78 -12.12 0.19
C GLN A 354 19.88 -12.02 -0.88
N TYR A 355 19.68 -12.70 -1.99
CA TYR A 355 20.63 -12.68 -3.12
C TYR A 355 19.94 -12.99 -4.44
N GLY A 356 20.56 -12.57 -5.53
CA GLY A 356 20.12 -12.89 -6.89
C GLY A 356 21.25 -13.24 -7.80
N LEU A 357 20.96 -14.13 -8.76
CA LEU A 357 21.84 -14.49 -9.86
C LEU A 357 21.10 -14.37 -11.19
N ARG A 358 21.75 -13.77 -12.18
CA ARG A 358 21.26 -13.62 -13.55
C ARG A 358 22.30 -14.12 -14.53
N LEU A 359 21.90 -14.99 -15.46
CA LEU A 359 22.66 -15.37 -16.64
C LEU A 359 21.99 -14.76 -17.86
N THR A 360 22.71 -13.97 -18.62
CA THR A 360 22.22 -13.33 -19.85
C THR A 360 22.93 -13.90 -21.05
N TRP A 361 22.16 -14.26 -22.09
CA TRP A 361 22.63 -14.73 -23.36
C TRP A 361 22.06 -13.90 -24.50
N PHE A 362 22.93 -13.22 -25.24
CA PHE A 362 22.58 -12.48 -26.45
C PHE A 362 22.70 -13.42 -27.67
N ALA A 363 21.57 -13.81 -28.23
CA ALA A 363 21.49 -14.76 -29.33
C ALA A 363 21.42 -14.01 -30.67
N GLU A 364 22.58 -13.68 -31.23
CA GLU A 364 22.72 -12.95 -32.50
C GLU A 364 21.96 -13.61 -33.66
N GLU A 365 22.01 -14.95 -33.75
CA GLU A 365 21.36 -15.73 -34.80
C GLU A 365 19.84 -15.81 -34.64
N LEU A 366 19.28 -15.49 -33.46
CA LEU A 366 17.86 -15.47 -33.16
C LEU A 366 17.31 -14.04 -33.17
N ASN A 367 17.58 -13.31 -34.23
CA ASN A 367 17.12 -11.93 -34.41
C ASN A 367 17.60 -10.99 -33.31
N GLU A 368 18.85 -11.16 -32.87
CA GLU A 368 19.51 -10.37 -31.83
C GLU A 368 18.67 -10.39 -30.51
N THR A 369 18.09 -11.55 -30.19
CA THR A 369 17.27 -11.72 -28.98
C THR A 369 18.16 -11.90 -27.76
N GLU A 370 17.90 -11.12 -26.72
CA GLU A 370 18.46 -11.33 -25.40
C GLU A 370 17.56 -12.28 -24.59
N PHE A 371 18.16 -13.33 -24.04
CA PHE A 371 17.51 -14.21 -23.07
C PHE A 371 18.22 -14.06 -21.73
N SER A 372 17.44 -14.00 -20.64
CA SER A 372 17.97 -14.01 -19.29
C SER A 372 17.31 -15.06 -18.43
N PHE A 373 18.09 -15.67 -17.53
CA PHE A 373 17.65 -16.68 -16.58
C PHE A 373 18.02 -16.21 -15.18
N TYR A 374 17.08 -16.37 -14.23
CA TYR A 374 17.20 -15.79 -12.91
C TYR A 374 16.98 -16.82 -11.81
N HIS A 375 17.74 -16.66 -10.74
CA HIS A 375 17.43 -17.25 -9.45
C HIS A 375 17.59 -16.18 -8.38
N ILE A 376 16.52 -15.95 -7.60
CA ILE A 376 16.48 -14.94 -6.55
C ILE A 376 15.96 -15.60 -5.27
N ASN A 377 16.65 -15.36 -4.15
CA ASN A 377 16.14 -15.63 -2.80
C ASN A 377 15.90 -14.28 -2.12
N TYR A 378 14.68 -14.04 -1.68
CA TYR A 378 14.31 -12.77 -1.08
C TYR A 378 13.36 -12.97 0.10
N HIS A 379 13.23 -11.96 0.95
CA HIS A 379 12.25 -11.91 2.02
C HIS A 379 11.08 -11.05 1.60
N SER A 380 9.89 -11.34 2.14
CA SER A 380 8.72 -10.53 1.85
C SER A 380 8.98 -9.06 2.22
N GLN A 381 8.67 -8.17 1.31
CA GLN A 381 8.74 -6.72 1.52
C GLN A 381 7.35 -6.12 1.80
N ARG A 382 6.31 -6.97 1.77
CA ARG A 382 4.92 -6.61 2.04
C ARG A 382 4.47 -7.32 3.31
N PRO A 383 3.81 -6.62 4.24
CA PRO A 383 3.35 -7.24 5.47
C PRO A 383 2.24 -8.24 5.23
N LEU A 384 2.26 -9.30 6.02
CA LEU A 384 1.13 -10.20 6.21
C LEU A 384 0.65 -10.07 7.65
N ILE A 385 -0.66 -10.14 7.86
CA ILE A 385 -1.28 -9.92 9.15
C ILE A 385 -1.48 -11.25 9.84
N SER A 386 -1.07 -11.34 11.11
CA SER A 386 -1.42 -12.37 12.06
C SER A 386 -2.03 -11.73 13.30
N GLY A 387 -2.71 -12.48 14.15
CA GLY A 387 -3.39 -11.92 15.31
C GLY A 387 -2.97 -12.60 16.62
N VAL A 388 -2.83 -11.83 17.71
CA VAL A 388 -2.90 -12.37 19.06
C VAL A 388 -4.35 -12.38 19.49
N THR A 389 -4.82 -13.54 19.94
CA THR A 389 -6.23 -13.75 20.28
C THR A 389 -6.60 -13.11 21.59
N SER A 390 -7.85 -12.67 21.71
CA SER A 390 -8.43 -12.11 22.95
C SER A 390 -8.47 -13.13 24.07
N ASP A 391 -8.25 -12.68 25.30
CA ASP A 391 -8.47 -13.47 26.52
C ASP A 391 -9.75 -13.01 27.26
N PHE A 392 -10.86 -13.69 26.99
CA PHE A 392 -12.14 -13.46 27.66
C PHE A 392 -12.34 -14.37 28.89
N THR A 393 -11.28 -14.94 29.44
CA THR A 393 -11.37 -15.67 30.71
C THR A 393 -11.51 -14.70 31.90
N PHE A 394 -12.08 -15.17 33.00
CA PHE A 394 -12.17 -14.37 34.22
C PHE A 394 -10.78 -13.94 34.72
N ALA A 395 -9.79 -14.80 34.56
CA ALA A 395 -8.41 -14.52 34.93
C ALA A 395 -7.81 -13.41 34.07
N GLY A 396 -7.94 -13.48 32.76
CA GLY A 396 -7.43 -12.48 31.80
C GLY A 396 -8.06 -11.10 32.03
N ILE A 397 -9.40 -11.03 32.05
CA ILE A 397 -10.12 -9.78 32.28
C ILE A 397 -9.81 -9.18 33.68
N SER A 398 -9.66 -10.03 34.71
CA SER A 398 -9.28 -9.53 36.04
C SER A 398 -7.84 -8.98 36.07
N GLN A 399 -6.93 -9.57 35.30
CA GLN A 399 -5.58 -9.06 35.14
C GLN A 399 -5.58 -7.71 34.43
N ASP A 400 -6.35 -7.56 33.37
CA ASP A 400 -6.49 -6.30 32.64
C ASP A 400 -7.05 -5.18 33.54
N LEU A 401 -8.14 -5.46 34.26
CA LEU A 401 -8.73 -4.46 35.17
C LEU A 401 -7.77 -4.10 36.30
N ALA A 402 -6.99 -5.06 36.82
CA ALA A 402 -5.97 -4.77 37.80
C ALA A 402 -4.81 -3.95 37.21
N TYR A 403 -4.48 -4.15 35.93
CA TYR A 403 -3.48 -3.34 35.24
C TYR A 403 -3.99 -1.91 35.05
N ILE A 404 -5.21 -1.72 34.55
CA ILE A 404 -5.88 -0.42 34.36
C ILE A 404 -5.99 0.35 35.69
N GLN A 405 -6.30 -0.34 36.81
CA GLN A 405 -6.39 0.29 38.12
C GLN A 405 -5.07 0.90 38.61
N ASN A 406 -3.93 0.34 38.18
CA ASN A 406 -2.61 0.72 38.66
C ASN A 406 -1.76 1.50 37.65
N ASN A 407 -2.24 1.65 36.42
CA ASN A 407 -1.52 2.30 35.32
C ASN A 407 -2.48 3.16 34.50
N GLU A 408 -2.02 4.31 34.07
CA GLU A 408 -2.65 5.05 32.98
C GLU A 408 -2.44 4.26 31.68
N ILE A 409 -3.52 4.01 30.95
CA ILE A 409 -3.45 3.33 29.65
C ILE A 409 -3.11 4.36 28.59
N THR A 410 -2.03 4.09 27.88
CA THR A 410 -1.45 4.91 26.82
C THR A 410 -1.31 4.08 25.55
N ARG A 411 -0.98 4.73 24.44
CA ARG A 411 -0.64 4.04 23.17
C ARG A 411 0.47 2.98 23.35
N ASP A 412 1.43 3.21 24.23
CA ASP A 412 2.61 2.35 24.38
C ASP A 412 2.33 1.09 25.18
N ASN A 413 1.26 1.06 25.98
CA ASN A 413 0.96 -0.08 26.86
C ASN A 413 -0.43 -0.71 26.64
N ILE A 414 -1.19 -0.26 25.65
CA ILE A 414 -2.53 -0.84 25.37
C ILE A 414 -2.44 -2.33 25.00
N THR A 415 -1.34 -2.76 24.43
CA THR A 415 -1.09 -4.16 24.07
C THR A 415 -0.83 -5.08 25.28
N GLU A 416 -0.68 -4.52 26.48
CA GLU A 416 -0.67 -5.32 27.72
C GLU A 416 -2.08 -5.80 28.12
N LEU A 417 -3.12 -5.30 27.48
CA LEU A 417 -4.51 -5.66 27.77
C LEU A 417 -4.95 -6.85 26.90
N GLY A 418 -5.05 -8.03 27.54
CA GLY A 418 -5.33 -9.30 26.85
C GLY A 418 -6.75 -9.41 26.27
N VAL A 419 -7.70 -8.57 26.68
CA VAL A 419 -9.07 -8.60 26.14
C VAL A 419 -9.16 -8.21 24.67
N PHE A 420 -8.19 -7.44 24.18
CA PHE A 420 -8.15 -7.00 22.79
C PHE A 420 -7.41 -8.00 21.91
N THR A 421 -7.99 -8.33 20.76
CA THR A 421 -7.23 -8.94 19.67
C THR A 421 -6.19 -7.93 19.19
N GLN A 422 -4.95 -8.40 18.95
CA GLN A 422 -3.86 -7.53 18.49
C GLN A 422 -3.42 -7.97 17.10
N SER A 423 -3.28 -7.02 16.17
CA SER A 423 -2.71 -7.28 14.86
C SER A 423 -1.18 -7.21 14.92
N GLN A 424 -0.52 -8.19 14.31
CA GLN A 424 0.92 -8.29 14.18
C GLN A 424 1.29 -8.43 12.71
N PHE A 425 2.31 -7.72 12.24
CA PHE A 425 2.83 -7.84 10.90
C PHE A 425 3.97 -8.85 10.85
N PHE A 426 3.97 -9.65 9.81
CA PHE A 426 4.97 -10.66 9.52
C PHE A 426 5.53 -10.43 8.12
N TYR A 427 6.85 -10.60 8.00
CA TYR A 427 7.56 -10.54 6.73
C TYR A 427 8.31 -11.87 6.54
N PRO A 428 7.64 -12.90 5.98
CA PRO A 428 8.24 -14.22 5.78
C PRO A 428 9.49 -14.18 4.92
N GLU A 429 10.44 -15.04 5.26
CA GLU A 429 11.76 -15.10 4.66
C GLU A 429 11.90 -16.23 3.63
N ASP A 430 12.97 -16.17 2.83
CA ASP A 430 13.44 -17.26 1.95
C ASP A 430 12.47 -17.67 0.84
N ILE A 431 11.73 -16.73 0.28
CA ILE A 431 10.93 -16.93 -0.93
C ILE A 431 11.88 -17.10 -2.12
N LYS A 432 11.74 -18.21 -2.86
CA LYS A 432 12.64 -18.52 -3.98
C LYS A 432 11.94 -18.26 -5.31
N LEU A 433 12.56 -17.41 -6.12
CA LEU A 433 12.09 -17.11 -7.46
C LEU A 433 13.04 -17.73 -8.51
N TYR A 434 12.44 -18.42 -9.47
CA TYR A 434 13.09 -18.89 -10.68
C TYR A 434 12.43 -18.19 -11.87
N GLY A 435 13.22 -17.46 -12.66
CA GLY A 435 12.71 -16.63 -13.74
C GLY A 435 13.40 -16.85 -15.07
N MET A 436 12.70 -16.51 -16.13
CA MET A 436 13.28 -16.34 -17.47
C MET A 436 12.65 -15.16 -18.17
N SER A 437 13.43 -14.44 -18.97
CA SER A 437 12.94 -13.35 -19.80
C SER A 437 13.55 -13.37 -21.19
N PHE A 438 12.89 -12.69 -22.11
CA PHE A 438 13.44 -12.40 -23.44
C PHE A 438 13.07 -10.98 -23.87
N ASN A 439 13.95 -10.40 -24.70
CA ASN A 439 13.72 -9.12 -25.37
C ASN A 439 14.26 -9.20 -26.81
N THR A 440 13.43 -8.78 -27.78
CA THR A 440 13.78 -8.81 -29.21
C THR A 440 13.12 -7.67 -29.97
N ASN A 441 13.70 -7.30 -31.09
CA ASN A 441 13.13 -6.30 -32.00
C ASN A 441 12.83 -6.90 -33.38
N ILE A 442 11.58 -6.75 -33.82
CA ILE A 442 11.17 -7.19 -35.17
C ILE A 442 10.73 -5.94 -35.94
N GLY A 443 11.61 -5.42 -36.76
CA GLY A 443 11.40 -4.16 -37.46
C GLY A 443 11.30 -2.98 -36.49
N THR A 444 10.14 -2.31 -36.45
CA THR A 444 9.86 -1.17 -35.55
C THR A 444 9.06 -1.58 -34.32
N THR A 445 8.93 -2.87 -34.06
CA THR A 445 8.20 -3.41 -32.90
C THR A 445 9.20 -4.11 -31.98
N ALA A 446 9.26 -3.67 -30.74
CA ALA A 446 9.93 -4.38 -29.66
C ALA A 446 8.95 -5.35 -28.99
N PHE A 447 9.41 -6.57 -28.75
CA PHE A 447 8.69 -7.60 -27.99
C PHE A 447 9.53 -8.02 -26.78
N ALA A 448 8.90 -8.07 -25.64
CA ALA A 448 9.51 -8.57 -24.43
C ALA A 448 8.55 -9.51 -23.71
N GLY A 449 9.09 -10.40 -22.90
CA GLY A 449 8.29 -11.27 -22.07
C GLY A 449 9.08 -11.86 -20.95
N GLU A 450 8.38 -12.21 -19.88
CA GLU A 450 8.99 -12.86 -18.74
C GLU A 450 8.06 -13.90 -18.12
N PHE A 451 8.67 -14.85 -17.45
CA PHE A 451 8.04 -15.87 -16.64
C PHE A 451 8.74 -15.93 -15.29
N ALA A 452 7.99 -15.90 -14.20
CA ALA A 452 8.48 -16.03 -12.84
C ALA A 452 7.70 -17.14 -12.14
N TYR A 453 8.42 -18.07 -11.50
CA TYR A 453 7.89 -19.11 -10.63
C TYR A 453 8.43 -18.91 -9.23
N ARG A 454 7.53 -18.83 -8.24
CA ARG A 454 7.87 -18.66 -6.83
C ARG A 454 7.53 -19.89 -6.04
N VAL A 455 8.45 -20.27 -5.17
CA VAL A 455 8.28 -21.36 -4.20
C VAL A 455 8.15 -20.72 -2.84
N ASP A 456 7.19 -21.23 -2.04
CA ASP A 456 6.91 -20.77 -0.69
C ASP A 456 6.47 -19.28 -0.65
N GLU A 457 5.62 -18.84 -1.60
CA GLU A 457 5.04 -17.50 -1.54
C GLU A 457 3.99 -17.42 -0.45
N PRO A 458 4.10 -16.45 0.49
CA PRO A 458 3.11 -16.31 1.54
C PRO A 458 1.90 -15.52 1.03
N LEU A 459 0.70 -16.06 1.26
CA LEU A 459 -0.59 -15.46 0.90
C LEU A 459 -1.47 -15.29 2.13
N GLN A 460 -2.12 -14.13 2.25
CA GLN A 460 -2.95 -13.76 3.38
C GLN A 460 -4.24 -14.59 3.41
N ILE A 461 -4.53 -15.21 4.55
CA ILE A 461 -5.86 -15.75 4.85
C ILE A 461 -6.84 -14.59 5.00
N ASP A 462 -8.09 -14.80 4.60
CA ASP A 462 -9.20 -13.86 4.79
C ASP A 462 -9.15 -13.27 6.20
N ASP A 463 -9.08 -11.93 6.28
CA ASP A 463 -8.92 -11.20 7.53
C ASP A 463 -10.13 -11.37 8.46
N VAL A 464 -11.32 -11.61 7.92
CA VAL A 464 -12.53 -11.94 8.68
C VAL A 464 -12.37 -13.27 9.41
N GLU A 465 -11.76 -14.27 8.77
CA GLU A 465 -11.48 -15.58 9.40
C GLU A 465 -10.43 -15.45 10.51
N LEU A 466 -9.43 -14.59 10.31
CA LEU A 466 -8.44 -14.27 11.33
C LEU A 466 -9.08 -13.53 12.52
N LEU A 467 -9.93 -12.56 12.26
CA LEU A 467 -10.70 -11.86 13.30
C LEU A 467 -11.65 -12.81 14.04
N TYR A 468 -12.28 -13.76 13.36
CA TYR A 468 -13.14 -14.76 13.99
C TYR A 468 -12.37 -15.65 14.95
N MET A 469 -11.15 -16.07 14.60
CA MET A 469 -10.25 -16.80 15.51
C MET A 469 -9.81 -15.92 16.67
N GLY A 470 -9.47 -14.66 16.37
CA GLY A 470 -8.93 -13.70 17.33
C GLY A 470 -9.91 -13.34 18.44
N MET A 471 -11.20 -13.30 18.14
CA MET A 471 -12.14 -12.75 19.09
C MET A 471 -13.46 -13.55 19.23
N PRO A 472 -14.38 -13.70 18.25
CA PRO A 472 -15.65 -14.40 18.47
C PRO A 472 -15.43 -15.82 18.99
N GLU A 473 -14.46 -16.56 18.45
CA GLU A 473 -14.16 -17.92 18.89
C GLU A 473 -13.66 -17.96 20.33
N GLN A 474 -12.95 -16.93 20.79
CA GLN A 474 -12.48 -16.86 22.19
C GLN A 474 -13.61 -16.64 23.18
N LEU A 475 -14.75 -16.09 22.76
CA LEU A 475 -15.98 -16.07 23.60
C LEU A 475 -16.53 -17.48 23.88
N ALA A 476 -16.31 -18.45 22.99
CA ALA A 476 -16.65 -19.84 23.29
C ALA A 476 -15.77 -20.45 24.39
N ASN A 477 -14.54 -19.96 24.54
CA ASN A 477 -13.56 -20.38 25.54
C ASN A 477 -13.74 -19.65 26.88
N SER A 478 -14.59 -18.60 26.98
CA SER A 478 -14.81 -17.89 28.23
C SER A 478 -15.37 -18.78 29.32
N ASP A 479 -14.86 -18.66 30.54
CA ASP A 479 -15.35 -19.30 31.76
C ASP A 479 -16.35 -18.40 32.51
N ILE A 480 -16.62 -17.17 32.00
CA ILE A 480 -17.62 -16.25 32.52
C ILE A 480 -18.98 -16.59 31.88
N PRO A 481 -20.00 -17.01 32.67
CA PRO A 481 -21.25 -17.52 32.10
C PRO A 481 -21.98 -16.53 31.19
N ASP A 482 -21.96 -15.24 31.50
CA ASP A 482 -22.66 -14.19 30.76
C ASP A 482 -21.94 -13.76 29.46
N LEU A 483 -20.65 -14.09 29.32
CA LEU A 483 -19.85 -13.84 28.12
C LEU A 483 -19.72 -15.09 27.24
N ARG A 484 -19.92 -16.26 27.82
CA ARG A 484 -19.67 -17.53 27.13
C ARG A 484 -20.63 -17.77 25.97
N ARG A 485 -20.08 -17.95 24.77
CA ARG A 485 -20.82 -18.20 23.54
C ARG A 485 -20.38 -19.50 22.86
N PRO A 486 -20.84 -20.69 23.37
CA PRO A 486 -20.45 -21.97 22.79
C PRO A 486 -20.88 -22.17 21.34
N ASP A 487 -21.86 -21.40 20.87
CA ASP A 487 -22.34 -21.37 19.50
C ASP A 487 -21.32 -20.78 18.52
N LEU A 488 -20.31 -20.04 19.01
CA LEU A 488 -19.21 -19.46 18.23
C LEU A 488 -18.01 -20.41 18.08
N GLN A 489 -18.00 -21.56 18.76
CA GLN A 489 -16.90 -22.52 18.65
C GLN A 489 -16.76 -23.03 17.21
N GLY A 490 -15.54 -23.05 16.68
CA GLY A 490 -15.23 -23.47 15.32
C GLY A 490 -15.84 -22.55 14.25
N ILE A 491 -16.01 -21.27 14.54
CA ILE A 491 -16.55 -20.30 13.58
C ILE A 491 -15.51 -19.93 12.53
N SER A 492 -14.23 -19.87 12.89
CA SER A 492 -13.13 -19.55 11.99
C SER A 492 -12.68 -20.75 11.17
N GLN A 493 -12.39 -20.54 9.89
CA GLN A 493 -11.82 -21.56 9.00
C GLN A 493 -10.38 -21.94 9.37
N LEU A 494 -9.67 -21.17 10.20
CA LEU A 494 -8.35 -21.55 10.69
C LEU A 494 -8.39 -22.91 11.39
N ASN A 495 -9.53 -23.29 11.99
CA ASN A 495 -9.75 -24.60 12.56
C ASN A 495 -9.65 -25.74 11.54
N ASN A 496 -10.09 -25.51 10.29
CA ASN A 496 -10.09 -26.50 9.23
C ASN A 496 -8.66 -26.89 8.79
N ILE A 497 -7.70 -25.99 8.99
CA ILE A 497 -6.27 -26.22 8.68
C ILE A 497 -5.44 -26.51 9.93
N GLY A 498 -6.09 -26.83 11.05
CA GLY A 498 -5.43 -27.23 12.30
C GLY A 498 -4.75 -26.07 13.06
N ARG A 499 -5.18 -24.85 12.84
CA ARG A 499 -4.66 -23.64 13.51
C ARG A 499 -5.61 -23.13 14.60
N THR A 500 -6.19 -24.02 15.35
CA THR A 500 -6.97 -23.66 16.55
C THR A 500 -6.02 -23.18 17.63
N VAL A 501 -6.24 -21.97 18.14
CA VAL A 501 -5.44 -21.35 19.20
C VAL A 501 -6.31 -20.93 20.38
N GLY A 502 -5.72 -20.97 21.56
CA GLY A 502 -6.35 -20.53 22.80
C GLY A 502 -6.25 -19.02 23.02
N PRO A 503 -6.81 -18.51 24.15
CA PRO A 503 -6.73 -17.11 24.53
C PRO A 503 -5.28 -16.63 24.69
N GLY A 504 -4.94 -15.47 24.16
CA GLY A 504 -3.61 -14.86 24.24
C GLY A 504 -2.53 -15.53 23.38
N GLU A 505 -2.91 -16.42 22.46
CA GLU A 505 -1.97 -17.08 21.55
C GLU A 505 -1.96 -16.44 20.15
N THR A 506 -0.87 -16.61 19.42
CA THR A 506 -0.74 -16.08 18.06
C THR A 506 -1.42 -17.01 17.05
N ALA A 507 -2.40 -16.48 16.34
CA ALA A 507 -3.02 -17.08 15.17
C ALA A 507 -2.29 -16.61 13.90
N GLN A 508 -1.57 -17.49 13.23
CA GLN A 508 -0.89 -17.18 11.97
C GLN A 508 -1.90 -16.96 10.84
N GLY A 509 -1.88 -15.79 10.24
CA GLY A 509 -2.86 -15.33 9.25
C GLY A 509 -2.49 -15.58 7.79
N PHE A 510 -1.48 -16.37 7.47
CA PHE A 510 -1.05 -16.62 6.09
C PHE A 510 -0.68 -18.08 5.85
N VAL A 511 -0.76 -18.50 4.59
CA VAL A 511 -0.32 -19.82 4.11
C VAL A 511 0.79 -19.64 3.08
N PHE A 512 1.61 -20.68 2.90
CA PHE A 512 2.60 -20.73 1.84
C PHE A 512 2.06 -21.55 0.67
N THR A 513 2.20 -21.02 -0.54
CA THR A 513 1.85 -21.70 -1.79
C THR A 513 2.93 -21.41 -2.83
N ASP A 514 2.94 -22.17 -3.92
CA ASP A 514 3.71 -21.81 -5.09
C ASP A 514 2.87 -20.94 -6.01
N THR A 515 3.51 -19.99 -6.68
CA THR A 515 2.85 -19.13 -7.67
C THR A 515 3.66 -19.06 -8.96
N TRP A 516 2.99 -18.81 -10.08
CA TRP A 516 3.70 -18.42 -11.28
C TRP A 516 2.99 -17.30 -12.01
N GLN A 517 3.78 -16.48 -12.65
CA GLN A 517 3.31 -15.33 -13.42
C GLN A 517 4.02 -15.29 -14.76
N MET A 518 3.29 -14.92 -15.80
CA MET A 518 3.87 -14.60 -17.10
C MET A 518 3.30 -13.30 -17.63
N GLN A 519 4.12 -12.58 -18.37
CA GLN A 519 3.71 -11.33 -19.01
C GLN A 519 4.45 -11.12 -20.33
N PHE A 520 3.73 -10.43 -21.25
CA PHE A 520 4.23 -10.07 -22.57
C PHE A 520 3.97 -8.61 -22.83
N THR A 521 4.98 -7.92 -23.32
CA THR A 521 4.95 -6.53 -23.75
C THR A 521 5.25 -6.43 -25.23
N ALA A 522 4.47 -5.62 -25.94
CA ALA A 522 4.76 -5.23 -27.31
C ALA A 522 4.72 -3.70 -27.42
N SER A 523 5.79 -3.10 -27.93
CA SER A 523 5.90 -1.66 -28.19
C SER A 523 6.13 -1.42 -29.68
N HIS A 524 5.24 -0.68 -30.34
CA HIS A 524 5.35 -0.35 -31.76
C HIS A 524 5.49 1.14 -32.00
N VAL A 525 6.53 1.51 -32.75
CA VAL A 525 6.78 2.89 -33.18
C VAL A 525 6.23 3.07 -34.59
N PHE A 526 5.10 3.79 -34.71
CA PHE A 526 4.45 4.08 -35.99
C PHE A 526 5.11 5.24 -36.77
N GLY A 527 5.96 6.03 -36.12
CA GLY A 527 6.48 7.27 -36.68
C GLY A 527 5.38 8.35 -36.85
N PRO A 528 5.50 9.22 -37.85
CA PRO A 528 4.53 10.29 -38.10
C PRO A 528 3.18 9.69 -38.55
N LYS A 529 2.20 9.71 -37.64
CA LYS A 529 0.81 9.25 -37.88
C LYS A 529 -0.17 10.18 -37.16
N PHE A 530 -1.40 10.25 -37.66
CA PHE A 530 -2.49 11.03 -37.03
C PHE A 530 -2.13 12.52 -36.78
N GLY A 531 -1.22 13.09 -37.58
CA GLY A 531 -0.76 14.47 -37.43
C GLY A 531 0.28 14.68 -36.34
N THR A 532 0.83 13.62 -35.75
CA THR A 532 1.95 13.63 -34.80
C THR A 532 3.30 13.57 -35.51
N ASP A 533 4.37 14.02 -34.87
CA ASP A 533 5.74 13.77 -35.32
C ASP A 533 6.20 12.36 -35.01
N ASN A 534 5.70 11.79 -33.92
CA ASN A 534 5.92 10.39 -33.55
C ASN A 534 4.68 9.87 -32.81
N PHE A 535 4.31 8.63 -33.11
CA PHE A 535 3.25 7.91 -32.40
C PHE A 535 3.75 6.54 -31.97
N VAL A 536 3.60 6.22 -30.70
CA VAL A 536 3.99 4.95 -30.10
C VAL A 536 2.78 4.33 -29.41
N LEU A 537 2.59 3.03 -29.60
CA LEU A 537 1.61 2.23 -28.87
C LEU A 537 2.37 1.10 -28.17
N LEU A 538 2.12 0.95 -26.88
CA LEU A 538 2.62 -0.16 -26.06
C LEU A 538 1.42 -0.87 -25.43
N GLY A 539 1.47 -2.20 -25.43
CA GLY A 539 0.53 -3.05 -24.72
C GLY A 539 1.26 -4.11 -23.93
N GLU A 540 0.80 -4.37 -22.75
CA GLU A 540 1.26 -5.43 -21.85
C GLU A 540 0.08 -6.27 -21.41
N VAL A 541 0.23 -7.59 -21.41
CA VAL A 541 -0.72 -8.55 -20.84
C VAL A 541 -0.01 -9.41 -19.81
N GLY A 542 -0.66 -9.64 -18.67
CA GLY A 542 -0.14 -10.49 -17.61
C GLY A 542 -1.18 -11.50 -17.15
N TYR A 543 -0.69 -12.65 -16.73
CA TYR A 543 -1.47 -13.73 -16.14
C TYR A 543 -0.71 -14.28 -14.93
N VAL A 544 -1.43 -14.56 -13.86
CA VAL A 544 -0.92 -15.16 -12.63
C VAL A 544 -1.75 -16.37 -12.27
N ASN A 545 -1.11 -17.39 -11.70
CA ASN A 545 -1.77 -18.56 -11.15
C ASN A 545 -1.16 -18.95 -9.81
N ILE A 546 -1.99 -19.33 -8.87
CA ILE A 546 -1.64 -19.83 -7.55
C ILE A 546 -1.75 -21.35 -7.60
N VAL A 547 -0.60 -22.01 -7.47
CA VAL A 547 -0.53 -23.47 -7.54
C VAL A 547 -1.09 -24.06 -6.26
N ASP A 548 -1.99 -25.03 -6.39
CA ASP A 548 -2.63 -25.68 -5.24
C ASP A 548 -3.26 -24.68 -4.25
N MET A 549 -3.91 -23.64 -4.77
CA MET A 549 -4.67 -22.71 -3.94
C MET A 549 -5.61 -23.48 -3.01
N PRO A 550 -5.66 -23.15 -1.71
CA PRO A 550 -6.58 -23.80 -0.80
C PRO A 550 -8.03 -23.68 -1.27
N ASP A 551 -8.80 -24.77 -1.11
CA ASP A 551 -10.23 -24.74 -1.37
C ASP A 551 -10.91 -23.68 -0.49
N PRO A 552 -11.69 -22.73 -1.04
CA PRO A 552 -12.35 -21.68 -0.26
C PRO A 552 -13.30 -22.19 0.83
N ASP A 553 -13.80 -23.43 0.71
CA ASP A 553 -14.59 -24.08 1.77
C ASP A 553 -13.70 -24.60 2.92
N VAL A 554 -12.39 -24.73 2.70
CA VAL A 554 -11.42 -25.13 3.73
C VAL A 554 -10.82 -23.90 4.39
N VAL A 555 -10.17 -23.03 3.61
CA VAL A 555 -9.66 -21.72 4.06
C VAL A 555 -9.59 -20.76 2.89
N ARG A 556 -10.25 -19.62 3.02
CA ARG A 556 -10.24 -18.54 2.02
C ARG A 556 -9.00 -17.67 2.16
N LEU A 557 -8.53 -17.17 1.03
CA LEU A 557 -7.52 -16.13 0.98
C LEU A 557 -8.19 -14.75 0.89
N ASN A 558 -7.54 -13.75 1.48
CA ASN A 558 -8.04 -12.38 1.52
C ASN A 558 -8.14 -11.75 0.13
N ALA A 559 -9.20 -11.01 -0.12
CA ALA A 559 -9.44 -10.33 -1.39
C ALA A 559 -9.93 -8.90 -1.16
N PRO A 560 -9.70 -7.97 -2.10
CA PRO A 560 -10.19 -6.60 -2.00
C PRO A 560 -11.71 -6.54 -1.82
N GLY A 561 -12.16 -5.74 -0.86
CA GLY A 561 -13.58 -5.46 -0.61
C GLY A 561 -14.33 -6.54 0.18
N THR A 562 -13.74 -7.70 0.48
CA THR A 562 -14.36 -8.69 1.37
C THR A 562 -14.29 -8.21 2.82
N ALA A 563 -15.41 -8.24 3.52
CA ALA A 563 -15.53 -7.82 4.92
C ALA A 563 -16.46 -8.74 5.72
N ARG A 564 -16.98 -9.78 5.11
CA ARG A 564 -17.93 -10.76 5.66
C ARG A 564 -17.54 -12.15 5.23
N THR A 565 -18.10 -13.16 5.90
CA THR A 565 -17.94 -14.56 5.44
C THR A 565 -19.04 -14.94 4.45
N PRO A 566 -18.86 -15.98 3.66
CA PRO A 566 -19.97 -16.70 3.03
C PRO A 566 -20.94 -17.26 4.07
N SER A 567 -21.98 -17.95 3.65
CA SER A 567 -22.90 -18.62 4.58
C SER A 567 -22.14 -19.57 5.51
N LEU A 568 -22.38 -19.41 6.83
CA LEU A 568 -21.77 -20.27 7.84
C LEU A 568 -22.33 -21.69 7.73
N GLU A 569 -21.45 -22.67 7.66
CA GLU A 569 -21.84 -24.08 7.63
C GLU A 569 -22.52 -24.53 8.93
N PRO A 570 -23.51 -25.41 8.85
CA PRO A 570 -24.18 -25.95 10.04
C PRO A 570 -23.20 -26.70 10.96
N ILE A 571 -23.29 -26.49 12.27
CA ILE A 571 -22.61 -27.32 13.26
C ILE A 571 -23.58 -28.38 13.80
N ASN A 572 -23.18 -29.66 13.71
CA ASN A 572 -24.00 -30.79 14.17
C ASN A 572 -25.42 -30.80 13.60
N GLY A 573 -25.60 -30.35 12.35
CA GLY A 573 -26.90 -30.28 11.68
C GLY A 573 -27.78 -29.07 12.09
N ASN A 574 -27.30 -28.19 12.95
CA ASN A 574 -28.00 -26.96 13.32
C ASN A 574 -27.59 -25.80 12.40
N PRO A 575 -28.52 -25.17 11.66
CA PRO A 575 -28.22 -24.03 10.81
C PRO A 575 -27.65 -22.86 11.63
N ARG A 576 -26.65 -22.18 11.07
CA ARG A 576 -26.02 -20.98 11.66
C ARG A 576 -26.56 -19.65 11.08
N THR A 577 -27.66 -19.70 10.33
CA THR A 577 -28.22 -18.52 9.64
C THR A 577 -28.51 -17.36 10.57
N GLY A 578 -29.06 -17.64 11.78
CA GLY A 578 -29.34 -16.60 12.76
C GLY A 578 -28.06 -15.97 13.33
N LEU A 579 -27.01 -16.79 13.51
CA LEU A 579 -25.70 -16.31 13.97
C LEU A 579 -25.04 -15.44 12.91
N HIS A 580 -25.05 -15.91 11.66
CA HIS A 580 -24.50 -15.17 10.53
C HIS A 580 -25.19 -13.80 10.38
N GLN A 581 -26.53 -13.76 10.42
CA GLN A 581 -27.28 -12.52 10.36
C GLN A 581 -26.94 -11.59 11.54
N GLY A 582 -26.69 -12.13 12.72
CA GLY A 582 -26.35 -11.33 13.91
C GLY A 582 -24.91 -10.80 13.94
N LEU A 583 -23.99 -11.48 13.26
CA LEU A 583 -22.57 -11.10 13.24
C LEU A 583 -22.20 -10.20 12.07
N SER A 584 -22.81 -10.40 10.89
CA SER A 584 -22.33 -9.79 9.64
C SER A 584 -23.42 -9.25 8.72
N ASP A 585 -24.66 -9.12 9.20
CA ASP A 585 -25.81 -8.66 8.37
C ASP A 585 -25.97 -9.43 7.06
N GLY A 586 -25.75 -10.74 7.12
CA GLY A 586 -25.84 -11.61 5.97
C GLY A 586 -24.48 -12.01 5.38
N PRO A 587 -24.48 -12.84 4.32
CA PRO A 587 -23.28 -13.35 3.71
C PRO A 587 -22.54 -12.27 2.90
N GLU A 588 -21.23 -12.53 2.64
CA GLU A 588 -20.46 -11.74 1.71
C GLU A 588 -21.04 -11.82 0.29
N THR A 589 -21.06 -10.68 -0.37
CA THR A 589 -21.56 -10.52 -1.74
C THR A 589 -20.45 -10.19 -2.75
N ASN A 590 -19.29 -9.74 -2.26
CA ASN A 590 -18.12 -9.54 -3.08
C ASN A 590 -17.44 -10.87 -3.40
N PRO A 591 -16.79 -11.00 -4.56
CA PRO A 591 -16.03 -12.21 -4.90
C PRO A 591 -14.80 -12.35 -4.01
N PHE A 592 -14.49 -13.60 -3.64
CA PHE A 592 -13.24 -13.95 -3.00
C PHE A 592 -12.11 -14.13 -4.02
N ALA A 593 -10.87 -14.27 -3.53
CA ALA A 593 -9.71 -14.51 -4.38
C ALA A 593 -9.86 -15.79 -5.20
N THR A 594 -9.29 -15.78 -6.41
CA THR A 594 -9.30 -16.89 -7.38
C THR A 594 -7.89 -17.45 -7.56
N ASP A 595 -7.79 -18.69 -8.03
CA ASP A 595 -6.51 -19.38 -8.28
C ASP A 595 -5.80 -18.85 -9.52
N ASP A 596 -6.51 -18.17 -10.42
CA ASP A 596 -5.95 -17.49 -11.58
C ASP A 596 -6.59 -16.12 -11.79
N ALA A 597 -5.79 -15.21 -12.38
CA ALA A 597 -6.25 -13.88 -12.74
C ALA A 597 -5.42 -13.31 -13.88
N TRP A 598 -6.03 -12.46 -14.69
CA TRP A 598 -5.33 -11.80 -15.79
C TRP A 598 -5.89 -10.42 -16.15
N GLY A 599 -5.04 -9.62 -16.75
CA GLY A 599 -5.41 -8.30 -17.22
C GLY A 599 -4.41 -7.75 -18.23
N TYR A 600 -4.71 -6.56 -18.75
CA TYR A 600 -3.83 -5.88 -19.68
C TYR A 600 -3.72 -4.39 -19.41
N ARG A 601 -2.63 -3.81 -19.89
CA ARG A 601 -2.29 -2.40 -19.78
C ARG A 601 -1.93 -1.86 -21.16
N LEU A 602 -2.44 -0.67 -21.51
CA LEU A 602 -2.15 0.01 -22.77
C LEU A 602 -1.58 1.39 -22.51
N LEU A 603 -0.62 1.79 -23.33
CA LEU A 603 -0.04 3.12 -23.36
C LEU A 603 0.03 3.61 -24.81
N ALA A 604 -0.53 4.79 -25.07
CA ALA A 604 -0.35 5.52 -26.31
C ALA A 604 0.40 6.83 -26.04
N VAL A 605 1.42 7.12 -26.84
CA VAL A 605 2.20 8.36 -26.75
C VAL A 605 2.20 9.03 -28.12
N ALA A 606 1.83 10.30 -28.15
CA ALA A 606 1.84 11.16 -29.33
C ALA A 606 2.73 12.38 -29.08
N ASP A 607 3.83 12.51 -29.83
CA ASP A 607 4.76 13.63 -29.73
C ASP A 607 4.49 14.63 -30.85
N TYR A 608 4.46 15.91 -30.50
CA TYR A 608 4.34 17.06 -31.41
C TYR A 608 5.50 18.03 -31.11
N ASN A 609 6.41 18.17 -32.06
CA ASN A 609 7.59 19.02 -31.89
C ASN A 609 7.31 20.47 -32.35
N SER A 610 7.86 21.43 -31.61
CA SER A 610 7.82 22.85 -31.98
C SER A 610 6.43 23.39 -32.27
N ILE A 611 5.42 23.00 -31.46
CA ILE A 611 4.03 23.46 -31.65
C ILE A 611 3.87 24.97 -31.56
N PHE A 612 4.68 25.64 -30.70
CA PHE A 612 4.70 27.07 -30.50
C PHE A 612 6.02 27.50 -29.85
N ALA A 613 6.73 28.48 -30.43
CA ALA A 613 7.94 29.10 -29.87
C ALA A 613 9.04 28.13 -29.40
N GLY A 614 9.17 26.97 -30.06
CA GLY A 614 10.13 25.92 -29.69
C GLY A 614 9.68 25.01 -28.55
N MET A 615 8.42 25.09 -28.15
CA MET A 615 7.79 24.22 -27.17
C MET A 615 7.34 22.90 -27.84
N ASN A 616 7.60 21.78 -27.23
CA ASN A 616 7.09 20.46 -27.62
C ASN A 616 5.85 20.11 -26.79
N LEU A 617 4.96 19.32 -27.37
CA LEU A 617 3.83 18.74 -26.66
C LEU A 617 3.91 17.21 -26.75
N ARG A 618 3.80 16.56 -25.62
CA ARG A 618 3.56 15.12 -25.53
C ARG A 618 2.17 14.86 -24.98
N VAL A 619 1.39 14.07 -25.70
CA VAL A 619 0.10 13.56 -25.22
C VAL A 619 0.28 12.08 -24.89
N ARG A 620 -0.07 11.69 -23.65
CA ARG A 620 0.02 10.32 -23.18
C ARG A 620 -1.35 9.86 -22.70
N GLY A 621 -1.81 8.74 -23.24
CA GLY A 621 -3.02 8.04 -22.78
C GLY A 621 -2.65 6.68 -22.22
N THR A 622 -3.17 6.33 -21.03
CA THR A 622 -3.04 4.99 -20.45
C THR A 622 -4.43 4.40 -20.23
N PHE A 623 -4.50 3.07 -20.32
CA PHE A 623 -5.70 2.32 -19.97
C PHE A 623 -5.30 1.00 -19.33
N SER A 624 -5.96 0.63 -18.25
CA SER A 624 -5.80 -0.68 -17.62
C SER A 624 -7.15 -1.37 -17.45
N HIS A 625 -7.13 -2.69 -17.56
CA HIS A 625 -8.29 -3.55 -17.33
C HIS A 625 -7.85 -4.88 -16.74
N ASP A 626 -8.35 -5.16 -15.56
CA ASP A 626 -8.27 -6.46 -14.91
C ASP A 626 -9.50 -7.25 -15.39
N VAL A 627 -9.26 -8.28 -16.21
CA VAL A 627 -10.35 -8.84 -17.06
C VAL A 627 -11.10 -9.93 -16.33
N ASP A 628 -10.39 -10.81 -15.62
CA ASP A 628 -10.99 -11.98 -14.97
C ASP A 628 -10.11 -12.41 -13.81
N GLY A 629 -10.72 -12.84 -12.73
CA GLY A 629 -10.08 -13.28 -11.50
C GLY A 629 -9.61 -12.15 -10.59
N THR A 630 -9.44 -12.48 -9.32
CA THR A 630 -8.98 -11.57 -8.27
C THR A 630 -7.82 -12.20 -7.51
N THR A 631 -6.67 -11.55 -7.50
CA THR A 631 -5.49 -12.02 -6.77
C THR A 631 -5.66 -11.80 -5.28
N PRO A 632 -5.24 -12.76 -4.42
CA PRO A 632 -5.21 -12.54 -2.99
C PRO A 632 -4.11 -11.56 -2.56
N ASP A 633 -4.27 -11.00 -1.36
CA ASP A 633 -3.21 -10.24 -0.71
C ASP A 633 -2.01 -11.14 -0.37
N PRO A 634 -0.78 -10.65 -0.43
CA PRO A 634 -0.34 -9.31 -0.75
C PRO A 634 0.04 -9.11 -2.23
N LEU A 635 -0.48 -9.90 -3.16
CA LEU A 635 -0.09 -9.79 -4.58
C LEU A 635 -0.53 -8.46 -5.20
N PHE A 636 -1.77 -8.02 -4.98
CA PHE A 636 -2.34 -6.76 -5.49
C PHE A 636 -2.18 -6.55 -7.01
N LEU A 637 -2.38 -7.62 -7.81
CA LEU A 637 -2.11 -7.58 -9.26
C LEU A 637 -3.36 -7.29 -10.07
N PHE A 638 -4.42 -8.06 -9.82
CA PHE A 638 -5.67 -8.01 -10.57
C PHE A 638 -6.86 -8.09 -9.61
N THR A 639 -7.88 -7.29 -9.90
CA THR A 639 -9.20 -7.34 -9.26
C THR A 639 -10.24 -7.32 -10.39
N GLU A 640 -11.05 -8.35 -10.49
CA GLU A 640 -11.96 -8.59 -11.60
C GLU A 640 -12.81 -7.36 -11.95
N ASP A 641 -12.88 -7.06 -13.26
CA ASP A 641 -13.60 -5.93 -13.88
C ASP A 641 -13.12 -4.52 -13.48
N VAL A 642 -12.03 -4.38 -12.70
CA VAL A 642 -11.47 -3.06 -12.37
C VAL A 642 -10.78 -2.44 -13.58
N LYS A 643 -11.08 -1.17 -13.80
CA LYS A 643 -10.54 -0.39 -14.92
C LYS A 643 -10.02 0.95 -14.45
N SER A 644 -8.98 1.43 -15.13
CA SER A 644 -8.53 2.81 -14.98
C SER A 644 -8.05 3.39 -16.30
N ALA A 645 -8.12 4.72 -16.43
CA ALA A 645 -7.56 5.43 -17.55
C ALA A 645 -6.95 6.75 -17.10
N ALA A 646 -5.89 7.18 -17.78
CA ALA A 646 -5.38 8.52 -17.59
C ALA A 646 -5.02 9.16 -18.93
N LEU A 647 -5.21 10.48 -19.01
CA LEU A 647 -4.81 11.29 -20.14
C LEU A 647 -3.98 12.47 -19.64
N SER A 648 -2.77 12.65 -20.19
CA SER A 648 -1.88 13.74 -19.83
C SER A 648 -1.38 14.52 -21.02
N PHE A 649 -1.17 15.82 -20.80
CA PHE A 649 -0.61 16.77 -21.76
C PHE A 649 0.62 17.39 -21.11
N THR A 650 1.80 17.08 -21.65
CA THR A 650 3.07 17.60 -21.15
C THR A 650 3.67 18.55 -22.18
N PHE A 651 3.85 19.79 -21.78
CA PHE A 651 4.54 20.82 -22.53
C PHE A 651 5.99 20.91 -22.06
N ASP A 652 6.92 20.64 -22.97
CA ASP A 652 8.37 20.73 -22.73
C ASP A 652 8.95 21.94 -23.42
N TYR A 653 9.77 22.70 -22.71
CA TYR A 653 10.53 23.80 -23.24
C TYR A 653 12.00 23.66 -22.95
N LEU A 654 12.78 23.42 -24.01
CA LEU A 654 14.24 23.28 -24.00
C LEU A 654 14.76 22.15 -23.09
N SER A 655 13.96 21.14 -22.82
CA SER A 655 14.27 20.02 -21.92
C SER A 655 14.66 20.45 -20.48
N LYS A 656 14.27 21.67 -20.10
CA LYS A 656 14.54 22.25 -18.77
C LYS A 656 13.28 22.58 -18.00
N PHE A 657 12.24 22.95 -18.71
CA PHE A 657 10.98 23.32 -18.12
C PHE A 657 9.88 22.46 -18.71
N GLU A 658 9.18 21.76 -17.84
CA GLU A 658 8.01 20.95 -18.20
C GLU A 658 6.78 21.42 -17.43
N ALA A 659 5.63 21.44 -18.10
CA ALA A 659 4.34 21.65 -17.46
C ALA A 659 3.39 20.54 -17.90
N THR A 660 2.81 19.82 -16.96
CA THR A 660 1.90 18.71 -17.24
C THR A 660 0.53 18.97 -16.61
N ALA A 661 -0.52 18.70 -17.38
CA ALA A 661 -1.88 18.58 -16.88
C ALA A 661 -2.40 17.17 -17.17
N SER A 662 -3.03 16.53 -16.20
CA SER A 662 -3.58 15.19 -16.38
C SER A 662 -4.94 15.00 -15.72
N TYR A 663 -5.71 14.03 -16.23
CA TYR A 663 -6.92 13.51 -15.63
C TYR A 663 -6.79 12.01 -15.50
N SER A 664 -7.16 11.49 -14.34
CA SER A 664 -7.17 10.05 -14.03
C SER A 664 -8.56 9.64 -13.57
N ALA A 665 -9.05 8.53 -14.11
CA ALA A 665 -10.37 7.96 -13.83
C ALA A 665 -10.25 6.49 -13.43
N PHE A 666 -11.11 6.07 -12.49
CA PHE A 666 -11.19 4.72 -11.96
C PHE A 666 -12.66 4.26 -11.97
N TRP A 667 -12.93 3.05 -12.43
CA TRP A 667 -14.29 2.50 -12.46
C TRP A 667 -14.29 0.98 -12.56
N GLY A 668 -15.48 0.38 -12.47
CA GLY A 668 -15.66 -1.07 -12.52
C GLY A 668 -15.30 -1.73 -11.20
N GLY A 669 -15.13 -3.02 -11.23
CA GLY A 669 -15.07 -3.88 -10.06
C GLY A 669 -16.45 -4.50 -9.78
N ILE A 670 -16.47 -5.62 -9.06
CA ILE A 670 -17.70 -6.32 -8.69
C ILE A 670 -18.06 -5.87 -7.25
N GLY A 671 -19.27 -5.31 -7.08
CA GLY A 671 -19.66 -4.78 -5.77
C GLY A 671 -18.74 -3.64 -5.33
N THR A 672 -18.13 -3.76 -4.16
CA THR A 672 -17.21 -2.76 -3.55
C THR A 672 -15.73 -3.16 -3.63
N THR A 673 -15.36 -4.10 -4.53
CA THR A 673 -13.96 -4.56 -4.67
C THR A 673 -13.00 -3.48 -5.17
N ASN A 674 -13.50 -2.43 -5.84
CA ASN A 674 -12.71 -1.31 -6.29
C ASN A 674 -12.82 -0.12 -5.31
N ALA A 675 -11.97 -0.06 -4.32
CA ALA A 675 -11.94 1.03 -3.35
C ALA A 675 -11.64 2.41 -3.95
N LEU A 676 -11.20 2.47 -5.21
CA LEU A 676 -10.86 3.72 -5.91
C LEU A 676 -11.95 4.15 -6.92
N ALA A 677 -13.09 3.46 -7.00
CA ALA A 677 -14.10 3.71 -8.02
C ALA A 677 -14.68 5.14 -8.03
N ASP A 678 -14.55 5.86 -6.92
CA ASP A 678 -14.99 7.25 -6.75
C ASP A 678 -13.83 8.26 -6.54
N ARG A 679 -12.60 7.87 -6.93
CA ARG A 679 -11.37 8.63 -6.68
C ARG A 679 -10.79 9.28 -7.94
N ASP A 680 -11.62 9.68 -8.89
CA ASP A 680 -11.18 10.46 -10.06
C ASP A 680 -10.56 11.79 -9.67
N PHE A 681 -9.49 12.18 -10.38
CA PHE A 681 -8.79 13.42 -10.06
C PHE A 681 -8.15 14.08 -11.28
N VAL A 682 -7.90 15.37 -11.17
CA VAL A 682 -7.00 16.13 -12.05
C VAL A 682 -5.71 16.43 -11.32
N SER A 683 -4.58 16.44 -12.04
CA SER A 683 -3.33 16.93 -11.50
C SER A 683 -2.63 17.91 -12.44
N PHE A 684 -1.86 18.81 -11.84
CA PHE A 684 -1.02 19.78 -12.53
C PHE A 684 0.36 19.78 -11.90
N ASN A 685 1.40 19.72 -12.72
CA ASN A 685 2.75 19.87 -12.23
C ASN A 685 3.58 20.78 -13.13
N ILE A 686 4.56 21.43 -12.53
CA ILE A 686 5.59 22.22 -13.19
C ILE A 686 6.93 21.69 -12.69
N ARG A 687 7.81 21.34 -13.62
CA ARG A 687 9.13 20.81 -13.35
C ARG A 687 10.19 21.71 -13.95
N TYR A 688 11.28 21.90 -13.24
CA TYR A 688 12.45 22.64 -13.69
C TYR A 688 13.73 21.86 -13.39
N ALA A 689 14.51 21.54 -14.45
CA ALA A 689 15.77 20.81 -14.36
C ALA A 689 16.97 21.76 -14.57
N ILE A 690 17.99 21.58 -13.72
CA ILE A 690 19.21 22.38 -13.69
C ILE A 690 20.43 21.51 -13.95
#